data_973a6abfa28002f042e92374d2873d31
#
_entry.id   973a6abfa28002f042e92374d2873d31
#
_cell.length_a   1.000
_cell.length_b   1.000
_cell.length_c   1.000
_cell.angle_alpha   90.00
_cell.angle_beta   90.00
_cell.angle_gamma   90.00
#
_symmetry.space_group_name_H-M   'P 1'
#
loop_
_entity.id
_entity.type
_entity.pdbx_description
1 polymer ?
#
loop_
_entity_poly.entity_id
_entity_poly.type
_entity_poly.pdbx_seq_one_letter_code
_entity_poly.pdbx_strand_id
1 'polypeptide(L)'
;MSEQNNTIILIDAPNLAFRMFFAMERTNMRTLGGIPTWATYGFLKALFDLLDRTKPKAIAAAYDCKEPTFRHKAYEEYKANRPEEMPEELSVQWPYIREGLESFEIPIYELPGYEADDVIGTLAKKAEKNGQNVLILTGDRDAFQLVNDKVKVLVPSKGELKEYGRDEVYEYWGIWPEQVVDFKSLSGDASDNIPGIKGIGEKTAAKLLNEYGTLENIYKNVKNISKKGLQEKIINGEKSALLSKKLAAIHTDVPININFKDSHLNMPEMNKLVGFLQKFEFNSFIKRLPKVLASFNEGKEVDIKNTEKFIVKRTEQMKLDIGDNGKDPHHEDPLEHLKSPDLEVVVIDTEKELEDLTDELKKKKIICIDLETTSIDTMSCQIVGIGLSWFTGVKDGKDAKDEKIKACYIPIGHNSGKQLKEETVIKKLKPILENPEVEKIAQNCKFEYKILKRYGISIGENVYDTMLASYVSNPDEKHGLKDQTAKILGVRMTKIDELIGSGKKQISMAEVDIEKAAPYSVSDTTYTLELAKHYKKNLDKSLSKVLEEIENPLVPVLSEMELNGVRIDVKVLKDLSREITKKVRELEKYIFEVAKEPFNINSPQQLGKVLFEKLEIEHEGKVTKSGQYSTDVRTLEALSQHDKTGIITAIIEYRQLSKLISTYTDSLPEQINKKTGNIHCDFNQTITTTGRLSSSNPNLQNIPIRSELGKKIRKAFTSSFDDGMLLSADYSQIELRILAHMSGDPVLVKAFKAGEDIHKRTAMEIYGVPENKVTSEMRSHGKTLNFALIYQQGAFATARQLDISQKEAQEFIDKYFESFKKVKPFFENILDEARKKNYVETIYGRRRYFKNLHIRNKALQREDERAACNAPLQGTAADIMKLAMIKVYNELKNYKSKLILQVHDELILDVYPNENNKVEKMLKEAMELEQPLEVPLVVNLSWGKNWYECG
;
A
#
# COMPACT_ATOMS: atom_id res chain seq x y z
N MET A 1 -27.23 -38.52 8.53
CA MET A 1 -26.39 -38.00 9.60
C MET A 1 -25.08 -38.82 9.55
N SER A 2 -24.26 -38.39 9.00
CA SER A 2 -23.40 -38.08 7.87
C SER A 2 -21.95 -38.16 8.33
N GLU A 3 -21.12 -38.69 7.48
CA GLU A 3 -19.66 -38.94 7.61
C GLU A 3 -18.83 -37.72 8.13
N GLN A 4 -19.40 -36.51 8.12
CA GLN A 4 -18.71 -35.27 8.57
C GLN A 4 -18.40 -35.23 10.08
N ASN A 5 -19.09 -36.00 10.92
CA ASN A 5 -18.95 -35.93 12.39
C ASN A 5 -17.79 -36.77 12.96
N ASN A 6 -16.95 -37.41 12.14
CA ASN A 6 -15.84 -38.23 12.59
C ASN A 6 -14.49 -37.86 11.96
N THR A 7 -14.28 -36.58 11.68
CA THR A 7 -13.06 -36.08 11.02
C THR A 7 -12.11 -35.43 12.02
N ILE A 8 -10.83 -35.80 11.95
CA ILE A 8 -9.73 -35.10 12.64
C ILE A 8 -8.93 -34.27 11.65
N ILE A 9 -8.50 -33.09 12.08
CA ILE A 9 -7.58 -32.22 11.34
C ILE A 9 -6.18 -32.30 11.93
N LEU A 10 -5.19 -32.48 11.07
CA LEU A 10 -3.78 -32.43 11.42
C LEU A 10 -3.12 -31.27 10.70
N ILE A 11 -2.50 -30.37 11.45
CA ILE A 11 -1.85 -29.16 10.92
C ILE A 11 -0.34 -29.33 10.94
N ASP A 12 0.27 -29.19 9.77
CA ASP A 12 1.70 -28.99 9.62
C ASP A 12 2.01 -27.50 9.91
N ALA A 13 2.32 -27.21 11.16
CA ALA A 13 2.47 -25.83 11.58
C ALA A 13 3.72 -25.15 11.01
N PRO A 14 4.90 -25.78 10.95
CA PRO A 14 6.07 -25.21 10.30
C PRO A 14 5.83 -24.84 8.84
N ASN A 15 5.38 -25.79 8.05
CA ASN A 15 5.16 -25.56 6.62
C ASN A 15 4.11 -24.48 6.38
N LEU A 16 2.99 -24.52 7.10
CA LEU A 16 1.94 -23.50 7.01
C LEU A 16 2.46 -22.11 7.41
N ALA A 17 3.26 -22.00 8.47
CA ALA A 17 3.84 -20.74 8.94
C ALA A 17 4.77 -20.12 7.90
N PHE A 18 5.73 -20.89 7.37
CA PHE A 18 6.60 -20.45 6.29
C PHE A 18 5.82 -20.01 5.05
N ARG A 19 4.83 -20.81 4.67
CA ARG A 19 3.98 -20.50 3.50
C ARG A 19 3.21 -19.19 3.69
N MET A 20 2.62 -18.98 4.86
CA MET A 20 1.89 -17.76 5.16
C MET A 20 2.81 -16.54 5.29
N PHE A 21 4.01 -16.74 5.83
CA PHE A 21 5.03 -15.69 5.87
C PHE A 21 5.30 -15.13 4.47
N PHE A 22 5.70 -15.97 3.51
CA PHE A 22 5.99 -15.52 2.15
C PHE A 22 4.74 -15.10 1.36
N ALA A 23 3.58 -15.70 1.63
CA ALA A 23 2.35 -15.34 0.93
C ALA A 23 1.82 -13.96 1.32
N MET A 24 2.06 -13.54 2.57
CA MET A 24 1.54 -12.30 3.13
C MET A 24 2.59 -11.22 3.39
N GLU A 25 3.85 -11.48 3.11
CA GLU A 25 4.99 -10.57 3.28
C GLU A 25 4.72 -9.16 2.71
N ARG A 26 4.04 -9.10 1.56
CA ARG A 26 3.65 -7.82 0.92
C ARG A 26 2.74 -6.95 1.77
N THR A 27 1.97 -7.53 2.67
CA THR A 27 1.04 -6.77 3.52
C THR A 27 1.80 -5.97 4.57
N ASN A 28 3.00 -6.43 4.94
CA ASN A 28 3.84 -5.88 6.00
C ASN A 28 3.03 -5.52 7.25
N MET A 29 2.03 -6.36 7.58
CA MET A 29 1.15 -6.13 8.72
C MET A 29 1.95 -6.14 10.01
N ARG A 30 1.77 -5.08 10.79
CA ARG A 30 2.38 -4.93 12.10
C ARG A 30 1.35 -4.39 13.07
N THR A 31 1.52 -4.68 14.34
CA THR A 31 0.79 -3.96 15.38
C THR A 31 1.19 -2.49 15.39
N LEU A 32 0.42 -1.64 16.05
CA LEU A 32 0.80 -0.24 16.29
C LEU A 32 2.16 -0.11 17.00
N GLY A 33 2.52 -1.09 17.82
CA GLY A 33 3.84 -1.21 18.46
C GLY A 33 4.96 -1.72 17.52
N GLY A 34 4.69 -1.94 16.23
CA GLY A 34 5.70 -2.33 15.23
C GLY A 34 5.99 -3.85 15.16
N ILE A 35 5.35 -4.69 15.98
CA ILE A 35 5.53 -6.15 15.95
C ILE A 35 5.02 -6.71 14.61
N PRO A 36 5.83 -7.46 13.84
CA PRO A 36 5.39 -8.09 12.61
C PRO A 36 4.32 -9.16 12.89
N THR A 37 3.23 -9.17 12.12
CA THR A 37 2.06 -10.05 12.39
C THR A 37 1.53 -10.78 11.17
N TRP A 38 2.04 -10.57 10.00
CA TRP A 38 1.44 -11.08 8.76
C TRP A 38 1.47 -12.61 8.64
N ALA A 39 2.54 -13.29 9.12
CA ALA A 39 2.59 -14.75 9.13
C ALA A 39 1.57 -15.32 10.12
N THR A 40 1.51 -14.75 11.33
CA THR A 40 0.56 -15.11 12.37
C THR A 40 -0.88 -14.88 11.91
N TYR A 41 -1.16 -13.73 11.28
CA TYR A 41 -2.47 -13.44 10.69
C TYR A 41 -2.85 -14.43 9.60
N GLY A 42 -1.92 -14.73 8.68
CA GLY A 42 -2.15 -15.68 7.60
C GLY A 42 -2.41 -17.10 8.11
N PHE A 43 -1.66 -17.52 9.11
CA PHE A 43 -1.83 -18.81 9.78
C PHE A 43 -3.21 -18.93 10.44
N LEU A 44 -3.59 -17.93 11.24
CA LEU A 44 -4.91 -17.89 11.87
C LEU A 44 -6.03 -17.81 10.83
N LYS A 45 -5.83 -17.06 9.76
CA LYS A 45 -6.82 -17.00 8.69
C LYS A 45 -7.09 -18.38 8.10
N ALA A 46 -6.03 -19.15 7.82
CA ALA A 46 -6.17 -20.52 7.32
C ALA A 46 -6.89 -21.42 8.35
N LEU A 47 -6.56 -21.27 9.65
CA LEU A 47 -7.23 -21.98 10.73
C LEU A 47 -8.73 -21.65 10.83
N PHE A 48 -9.09 -20.36 10.82
CA PHE A 48 -10.48 -19.91 10.87
C PHE A 48 -11.28 -20.40 9.66
N ASP A 49 -10.69 -20.28 8.46
CA ASP A 49 -11.35 -20.73 7.23
C ASP A 49 -11.54 -22.26 7.21
N LEU A 50 -10.60 -22.99 7.79
CA LEU A 50 -10.67 -24.45 7.97
C LEU A 50 -11.79 -24.85 8.93
N LEU A 51 -11.85 -24.25 10.11
CA LEU A 51 -12.86 -24.52 11.12
C LEU A 51 -14.28 -24.17 10.63
N ASP A 52 -14.41 -23.04 9.93
CA ASP A 52 -15.68 -22.63 9.29
C ASP A 52 -16.19 -23.66 8.27
N ARG A 53 -15.26 -24.25 7.48
CA ARG A 53 -15.58 -25.18 6.39
C ARG A 53 -15.87 -26.60 6.86
N THR A 54 -15.09 -27.10 7.84
CA THR A 54 -15.02 -28.57 8.10
C THR A 54 -15.76 -28.99 9.35
N LYS A 55 -15.88 -28.12 10.36
CA LYS A 55 -16.48 -28.46 11.67
C LYS A 55 -15.95 -29.78 12.21
N PRO A 56 -14.63 -29.95 12.43
CA PRO A 56 -14.02 -31.21 12.76
C PRO A 56 -14.37 -31.65 14.18
N LYS A 57 -14.26 -32.96 14.45
CA LYS A 57 -14.41 -33.51 15.80
C LYS A 57 -13.16 -33.27 16.66
N ALA A 58 -12.01 -33.31 16.04
CA ALA A 58 -10.72 -33.16 16.69
C ALA A 58 -9.74 -32.42 15.81
N ILE A 59 -8.75 -31.74 16.41
CA ILE A 59 -7.69 -31.03 15.72
C ILE A 59 -6.38 -31.15 16.50
N ALA A 60 -5.26 -31.27 15.78
CA ALA A 60 -3.93 -31.25 16.37
C ALA A 60 -2.94 -30.60 15.43
N ALA A 61 -1.86 -30.04 15.98
CA ALA A 61 -0.76 -29.47 15.19
C ALA A 61 0.53 -30.24 15.44
N ALA A 62 1.37 -30.39 14.41
CA ALA A 62 2.72 -30.94 14.54
C ALA A 62 3.75 -29.83 14.34
N TYR A 63 4.86 -29.91 15.09
CA TYR A 63 6.01 -29.01 14.99
C TYR A 63 7.31 -29.79 14.79
N ASP A 64 8.29 -29.14 14.16
CA ASP A 64 9.66 -29.62 14.07
C ASP A 64 10.43 -29.31 15.36
N CYS A 65 11.28 -30.23 15.78
CA CYS A 65 12.26 -30.04 16.84
C CYS A 65 13.56 -29.43 16.27
N LYS A 66 14.37 -28.83 17.14
CA LYS A 66 15.67 -28.25 16.73
C LYS A 66 16.75 -29.31 16.46
N GLU A 67 16.58 -30.52 17.01
CA GLU A 67 17.55 -31.61 16.89
C GLU A 67 17.60 -32.17 15.45
N PRO A 68 18.82 -32.56 14.99
CA PRO A 68 18.96 -33.20 13.69
C PRO A 68 18.16 -34.50 13.59
N THR A 69 17.43 -34.65 12.51
CA THR A 69 16.59 -35.83 12.27
C THR A 69 17.39 -37.03 11.77
N PHE A 70 16.78 -38.19 11.71
CA PHE A 70 17.41 -39.39 11.14
C PHE A 70 17.80 -39.21 9.66
N ARG A 71 17.12 -38.29 8.90
CA ARG A 71 17.44 -37.99 7.50
C ARG A 71 18.76 -37.24 7.40
N HIS A 72 19.01 -36.26 8.28
CA HIS A 72 20.30 -35.56 8.33
C HIS A 72 21.45 -36.51 8.68
N LYS A 73 21.21 -37.51 9.56
CA LYS A 73 22.21 -38.55 9.89
C LYS A 73 22.47 -39.49 8.74
N ALA A 74 21.47 -39.76 7.89
CA ALA A 74 21.58 -40.68 6.72
C ALA A 74 22.21 -39.99 5.49
N TYR A 75 22.04 -38.68 5.35
CA TYR A 75 22.53 -37.87 4.24
C TYR A 75 22.82 -36.44 4.67
N GLU A 76 24.09 -36.09 4.77
CA GLU A 76 24.56 -34.81 5.29
C GLU A 76 24.08 -33.60 4.46
N GLU A 77 23.93 -33.83 3.14
CA GLU A 77 23.42 -32.78 2.24
C GLU A 77 21.88 -32.64 2.24
N TYR A 78 21.14 -33.41 3.06
CA TYR A 78 19.68 -33.29 3.17
C TYR A 78 19.29 -31.91 3.65
N LYS A 79 18.46 -31.21 2.86
CA LYS A 79 18.02 -29.79 3.10
C LYS A 79 19.16 -28.78 3.18
N ALA A 80 20.41 -29.11 2.79
CA ALA A 80 21.55 -28.18 2.83
C ALA A 80 21.39 -26.94 1.92
N ASN A 81 20.47 -27.00 0.98
CA ASN A 81 20.11 -25.84 0.13
C ASN A 81 19.12 -24.87 0.81
N ARG A 82 18.62 -25.16 2.00
CA ARG A 82 17.79 -24.25 2.79
C ARG A 82 18.69 -23.29 3.58
N PRO A 83 18.25 -22.02 3.82
CA PRO A 83 18.98 -21.10 4.70
C PRO A 83 19.15 -21.73 6.09
N GLU A 84 20.32 -21.58 6.68
CA GLU A 84 20.60 -22.04 8.04
C GLU A 84 19.76 -21.34 9.09
N GLU A 85 19.43 -20.08 8.83
CA GLU A 85 18.63 -19.25 9.74
C GLU A 85 17.23 -18.95 9.20
N MET A 86 16.26 -18.98 10.11
CA MET A 86 14.90 -18.51 9.84
C MET A 86 14.91 -17.01 9.56
N PRO A 87 14.11 -16.49 8.61
CA PRO A 87 13.96 -15.04 8.44
C PRO A 87 13.66 -14.36 9.77
N GLU A 88 14.38 -13.27 10.06
CA GLU A 88 14.29 -12.54 11.33
C GLU A 88 12.84 -12.23 11.75
N GLU A 89 12.06 -11.69 10.83
CA GLU A 89 10.67 -11.33 11.08
C GLU A 89 9.74 -12.55 11.26
N LEU A 90 10.08 -13.71 10.68
CA LEU A 90 9.37 -14.96 10.98
C LEU A 90 9.77 -15.51 12.34
N SER A 91 11.05 -15.40 12.69
CA SER A 91 11.55 -15.80 14.01
C SER A 91 10.83 -15.06 15.14
N VAL A 92 10.54 -13.76 14.96
CA VAL A 92 9.72 -12.96 15.89
C VAL A 92 8.29 -13.48 15.97
N GLN A 93 7.69 -13.89 14.84
CA GLN A 93 6.30 -14.34 14.76
C GLN A 93 6.10 -15.82 15.15
N TRP A 94 7.18 -16.60 15.16
CA TRP A 94 7.11 -18.04 15.43
C TRP A 94 6.50 -18.41 16.78
N PRO A 95 6.90 -17.78 17.91
CA PRO A 95 6.26 -18.00 19.20
C PRO A 95 4.77 -17.62 19.20
N TYR A 96 4.39 -16.59 18.45
CA TYR A 96 3.00 -16.11 18.40
C TYR A 96 2.07 -17.07 17.64
N ILE A 97 2.59 -17.79 16.64
CA ILE A 97 1.82 -18.84 15.95
C ILE A 97 1.52 -19.98 16.92
N ARG A 98 2.51 -20.36 17.73
CA ARG A 98 2.33 -21.37 18.80
C ARG A 98 1.34 -20.89 19.85
N GLU A 99 1.51 -19.68 20.36
CA GLU A 99 0.58 -19.03 21.32
C GLU A 99 -0.86 -18.99 20.77
N GLY A 100 -1.02 -18.76 19.48
CA GLY A 100 -2.31 -18.80 18.78
C GLY A 100 -2.97 -20.17 18.87
N LEU A 101 -2.24 -21.25 18.55
CA LEU A 101 -2.73 -22.62 18.68
C LEU A 101 -3.09 -22.97 20.13
N GLU A 102 -2.24 -22.60 21.07
CA GLU A 102 -2.46 -22.81 22.53
C GLU A 102 -3.66 -22.02 23.04
N SER A 103 -3.96 -20.85 22.46
CA SER A 103 -5.13 -20.04 22.80
C SER A 103 -6.43 -20.69 22.33
N PHE A 104 -6.39 -21.51 21.29
CA PHE A 104 -7.49 -22.35 20.85
C PHE A 104 -7.53 -23.71 21.56
N GLU A 105 -6.64 -23.96 22.51
CA GLU A 105 -6.45 -25.26 23.18
C GLU A 105 -6.21 -26.41 22.21
N ILE A 106 -5.53 -26.11 21.06
CA ILE A 106 -5.14 -27.10 20.06
C ILE A 106 -3.85 -27.79 20.52
N PRO A 107 -3.85 -29.12 20.73
CA PRO A 107 -2.65 -29.81 21.18
C PRO A 107 -1.56 -29.79 20.11
N ILE A 108 -0.33 -29.56 20.56
CA ILE A 108 0.87 -29.51 19.73
C ILE A 108 1.71 -30.74 19.99
N TYR A 109 2.08 -31.45 18.93
CA TYR A 109 2.91 -32.66 18.97
C TYR A 109 4.24 -32.40 18.28
N GLU A 110 5.32 -32.72 18.98
CA GLU A 110 6.70 -32.63 18.49
C GLU A 110 7.52 -33.80 19.04
N LEU A 111 8.48 -34.30 18.27
CA LEU A 111 9.29 -35.45 18.68
C LEU A 111 10.75 -35.28 18.22
N PRO A 112 11.74 -35.17 19.16
CA PRO A 112 13.13 -35.04 18.79
C PRO A 112 13.61 -36.19 17.88
N GLY A 113 14.35 -35.84 16.82
CA GLY A 113 14.89 -36.78 15.84
C GLY A 113 13.96 -37.13 14.68
N TYR A 114 12.73 -36.62 14.67
CA TYR A 114 11.74 -36.77 13.60
C TYR A 114 11.25 -35.41 13.12
N GLU A 115 10.72 -35.36 11.92
CA GLU A 115 10.12 -34.16 11.36
C GLU A 115 8.60 -34.10 11.63
N ALA A 116 7.99 -32.91 11.52
CA ALA A 116 6.55 -32.74 11.67
C ALA A 116 5.74 -33.68 10.77
N ASP A 117 6.23 -33.93 9.56
CA ASP A 117 5.60 -34.84 8.60
C ASP A 117 5.53 -36.29 9.12
N ASP A 118 6.58 -36.78 9.83
CA ASP A 118 6.59 -38.11 10.43
C ASP A 118 5.59 -38.20 11.59
N VAL A 119 5.47 -37.13 12.37
CA VAL A 119 4.48 -37.03 13.42
C VAL A 119 3.07 -37.03 12.82
N ILE A 120 2.82 -36.23 11.77
CA ILE A 120 1.54 -36.20 11.04
C ILE A 120 1.20 -37.55 10.45
N GLY A 121 2.16 -38.20 9.78
CA GLY A 121 1.95 -39.53 9.19
C GLY A 121 1.55 -40.57 10.24
N THR A 122 2.18 -40.51 11.42
CA THR A 122 1.85 -41.44 12.54
C THR A 122 0.48 -41.12 13.13
N LEU A 123 0.16 -39.82 13.32
CA LEU A 123 -1.16 -39.36 13.79
C LEU A 123 -2.26 -39.78 12.82
N ALA A 124 -2.06 -39.55 11.53
CA ALA A 124 -3.01 -39.93 10.49
C ALA A 124 -3.31 -41.44 10.50
N LYS A 125 -2.26 -42.28 10.53
CA LYS A 125 -2.40 -43.74 10.57
C LYS A 125 -3.11 -44.26 11.83
N LYS A 126 -2.85 -43.62 13.00
CA LYS A 126 -3.53 -43.96 14.25
C LYS A 126 -5.00 -43.54 14.22
N ALA A 127 -5.31 -42.38 13.69
CA ALA A 127 -6.68 -41.89 13.52
C ALA A 127 -7.48 -42.77 12.55
N GLU A 128 -6.89 -43.15 11.44
CA GLU A 128 -7.48 -44.07 10.46
C GLU A 128 -7.81 -45.42 11.08
N LYS A 129 -6.90 -45.98 11.89
CA LYS A 129 -7.14 -47.24 12.63
C LYS A 129 -8.29 -47.14 13.61
N ASN A 130 -8.53 -45.92 14.15
CA ASN A 130 -9.67 -45.63 15.02
C ASN A 130 -10.97 -45.35 14.24
N GLY A 131 -10.99 -45.52 12.94
CA GLY A 131 -12.14 -45.34 12.07
C GLY A 131 -12.47 -43.88 11.74
N GLN A 132 -11.53 -42.95 11.99
CA GLN A 132 -11.69 -41.52 11.71
C GLN A 132 -11.28 -41.16 10.28
N ASN A 133 -11.92 -40.16 9.69
CA ASN A 133 -11.42 -39.50 8.52
C ASN A 133 -10.37 -38.44 8.91
N VAL A 134 -9.37 -38.24 8.06
CA VAL A 134 -8.26 -37.32 8.36
C VAL A 134 -8.13 -36.28 7.25
N LEU A 135 -8.01 -35.00 7.66
CA LEU A 135 -7.66 -33.89 6.79
C LEU A 135 -6.30 -33.32 7.24
N ILE A 136 -5.28 -33.41 6.39
CA ILE A 136 -3.96 -32.86 6.68
C ILE A 136 -3.84 -31.48 6.06
N LEU A 137 -3.67 -30.45 6.86
CA LEU A 137 -3.43 -29.09 6.39
C LEU A 137 -1.93 -28.84 6.28
N THR A 138 -1.40 -28.87 5.08
CA THR A 138 0.01 -28.61 4.77
C THR A 138 0.17 -27.99 3.38
N GLY A 139 1.23 -27.24 3.15
CA GLY A 139 1.66 -26.83 1.81
C GLY A 139 2.60 -27.82 1.16
N ASP A 140 3.07 -28.82 1.92
CA ASP A 140 3.98 -29.84 1.44
C ASP A 140 3.25 -30.95 0.69
N ARG A 141 3.71 -31.23 -0.51
CA ARG A 141 3.13 -32.26 -1.35
C ARG A 141 3.68 -33.66 -1.04
N ASP A 142 4.71 -33.78 -0.22
CA ASP A 142 5.20 -35.03 0.24
C ASP A 142 4.14 -35.78 1.07
N ALA A 143 3.27 -35.04 1.74
CA ALA A 143 2.09 -35.55 2.42
C ALA A 143 1.11 -36.32 1.48
N PHE A 144 1.20 -36.14 0.15
CA PHE A 144 0.38 -36.91 -0.80
C PHE A 144 0.59 -38.41 -0.72
N GLN A 145 1.77 -38.88 -0.23
CA GLN A 145 2.00 -40.29 0.03
C GLN A 145 1.10 -40.88 1.14
N LEU A 146 0.48 -40.03 1.96
CA LEU A 146 -0.42 -40.44 3.04
C LEU A 146 -1.89 -40.51 2.57
N VAL A 147 -2.20 -40.03 1.37
CA VAL A 147 -3.57 -39.94 0.85
C VAL A 147 -4.11 -41.34 0.55
N ASN A 148 -5.33 -41.59 1.03
CA ASN A 148 -6.12 -42.77 0.75
C ASN A 148 -7.62 -42.47 0.86
N ASP A 149 -8.49 -43.46 0.97
CA ASP A 149 -9.94 -43.25 1.02
C ASP A 149 -10.40 -42.49 2.27
N LYS A 150 -9.61 -42.48 3.35
CA LYS A 150 -9.92 -41.80 4.62
C LYS A 150 -9.04 -40.59 4.89
N VAL A 151 -7.89 -40.48 4.26
CA VAL A 151 -6.91 -39.43 4.47
C VAL A 151 -6.83 -38.57 3.23
N LYS A 152 -7.07 -37.28 3.40
CA LYS A 152 -6.96 -36.26 2.35
C LYS A 152 -6.05 -35.12 2.79
N VAL A 153 -5.44 -34.43 1.83
CA VAL A 153 -4.54 -33.29 2.08
C VAL A 153 -5.21 -32.00 1.63
N LEU A 154 -5.20 -30.98 2.50
CA LEU A 154 -5.64 -29.62 2.22
C LEU A 154 -4.42 -28.74 1.98
N VAL A 155 -4.29 -28.21 0.78
CA VAL A 155 -3.19 -27.33 0.39
C VAL A 155 -3.69 -25.88 0.26
N PRO A 156 -3.16 -24.92 1.04
CA PRO A 156 -3.47 -23.52 0.83
C PRO A 156 -3.02 -23.07 -0.56
N SER A 157 -3.94 -22.55 -1.38
CA SER A 157 -3.66 -22.10 -2.74
C SER A 157 -4.47 -20.84 -3.05
N LYS A 158 -3.80 -19.74 -3.40
CA LYS A 158 -4.43 -18.46 -3.83
C LYS A 158 -5.56 -17.95 -2.91
N GLY A 159 -5.45 -18.20 -1.61
CA GLY A 159 -6.45 -17.75 -0.61
C GLY A 159 -7.56 -18.75 -0.32
N GLU A 160 -7.54 -19.94 -0.92
CA GLU A 160 -8.47 -21.03 -0.69
C GLU A 160 -7.72 -22.30 -0.24
N LEU A 161 -8.46 -23.26 0.35
CA LEU A 161 -7.94 -24.58 0.70
C LEU A 161 -8.39 -25.56 -0.38
N LYS A 162 -7.41 -26.02 -1.21
CA LYS A 162 -7.66 -27.07 -2.21
C LYS A 162 -7.48 -28.45 -1.59
N GLU A 163 -8.48 -29.30 -1.72
CA GLU A 163 -8.48 -30.66 -1.23
C GLU A 163 -7.91 -31.61 -2.28
N TYR A 164 -7.04 -32.54 -1.82
CA TYR A 164 -6.43 -33.59 -2.62
C TYR A 164 -6.76 -34.94 -2.03
N GLY A 165 -7.60 -35.71 -2.72
CA GLY A 165 -7.82 -37.14 -2.56
C GLY A 165 -7.01 -37.90 -3.57
N ARG A 166 -7.30 -39.19 -3.76
CA ARG A 166 -6.57 -40.08 -4.66
C ARG A 166 -6.58 -39.61 -6.11
N ASP A 167 -7.76 -39.22 -6.60
CA ASP A 167 -7.95 -38.79 -7.98
C ASP A 167 -7.25 -37.45 -8.26
N GLU A 168 -7.31 -36.49 -7.34
CA GLU A 168 -6.64 -35.20 -7.46
C GLU A 168 -5.11 -35.32 -7.42
N VAL A 169 -4.55 -36.30 -6.69
CA VAL A 169 -3.12 -36.59 -6.71
C VAL A 169 -2.74 -37.19 -8.08
N TYR A 170 -3.56 -38.08 -8.61
CA TYR A 170 -3.31 -38.67 -9.95
C TYR A 170 -3.42 -37.60 -11.05
N GLU A 171 -4.43 -36.72 -11.01
CA GLU A 171 -4.54 -35.59 -11.95
C GLU A 171 -3.33 -34.65 -11.88
N TYR A 172 -2.74 -34.50 -10.69
CA TYR A 172 -1.64 -33.56 -10.47
C TYR A 172 -0.29 -34.08 -10.97
N TRP A 173 0.08 -35.31 -10.64
CA TRP A 173 1.38 -35.91 -10.97
C TRP A 173 1.34 -37.09 -11.98
N GLY A 174 0.14 -37.60 -12.31
CA GLY A 174 -0.05 -38.73 -13.14
C GLY A 174 0.37 -40.06 -12.49
N ILE A 175 0.38 -40.09 -11.15
CA ILE A 175 0.70 -41.26 -10.32
C ILE A 175 -0.26 -41.34 -9.14
N TRP A 176 -0.43 -42.55 -8.60
CA TRP A 176 -1.25 -42.76 -7.42
C TRP A 176 -0.52 -42.41 -6.12
N PRO A 177 -1.21 -42.07 -5.01
CA PRO A 177 -0.59 -41.74 -3.73
C PRO A 177 0.46 -42.72 -3.24
N GLU A 178 0.21 -44.02 -3.35
CA GLU A 178 1.14 -45.09 -2.97
C GLU A 178 2.42 -45.14 -3.80
N GLN A 179 2.48 -44.42 -4.92
CA GLN A 179 3.65 -44.33 -5.80
C GLN A 179 4.51 -43.08 -5.54
N VAL A 180 4.07 -42.18 -4.67
CA VAL A 180 4.73 -40.89 -4.43
C VAL A 180 6.18 -41.06 -3.93
N VAL A 181 6.41 -41.97 -3.01
CA VAL A 181 7.77 -42.27 -2.53
C VAL A 181 8.67 -42.77 -3.65
N ASP A 182 8.18 -43.70 -4.48
CA ASP A 182 8.93 -44.25 -5.62
C ASP A 182 9.14 -43.18 -6.72
N PHE A 183 8.17 -42.29 -6.90
CA PHE A 183 8.28 -41.16 -7.80
C PHE A 183 9.41 -40.22 -7.40
N LYS A 184 9.45 -39.82 -6.13
CA LYS A 184 10.54 -39.00 -5.56
C LYS A 184 11.89 -39.76 -5.58
N SER A 185 11.88 -41.07 -5.44
CA SER A 185 13.08 -41.89 -5.53
C SER A 185 13.72 -41.84 -6.92
N LEU A 186 12.90 -41.77 -7.96
CA LEU A 186 13.34 -41.66 -9.35
C LEU A 186 13.69 -40.24 -9.77
N SER A 187 12.80 -39.27 -9.50
CA SER A 187 12.94 -37.91 -9.97
C SER A 187 13.82 -37.00 -9.09
N GLY A 188 14.01 -37.40 -7.80
CA GLY A 188 14.57 -36.55 -6.76
C GLY A 188 13.61 -35.48 -6.29
N ASP A 189 14.08 -34.68 -5.35
CA ASP A 189 13.41 -33.46 -4.89
C ASP A 189 14.43 -32.35 -4.65
N ALA A 190 14.32 -31.29 -5.46
CA ALA A 190 15.22 -30.16 -5.37
C ALA A 190 14.96 -29.28 -4.11
N SER A 191 13.76 -29.32 -3.52
CA SER A 191 13.44 -28.55 -2.32
C SER A 191 14.11 -29.08 -1.07
N ASP A 192 14.24 -30.42 -0.98
CA ASP A 192 14.84 -31.13 0.14
C ASP A 192 16.23 -31.71 -0.18
N ASN A 193 16.76 -31.38 -1.35
CA ASN A 193 18.04 -31.84 -1.84
C ASN A 193 18.12 -33.37 -1.92
N ILE A 194 17.00 -34.00 -2.29
CA ILE A 194 16.94 -35.47 -2.52
C ILE A 194 17.43 -35.74 -3.94
N PRO A 195 18.49 -36.57 -4.12
CA PRO A 195 19.20 -36.63 -5.39
C PRO A 195 18.44 -37.29 -6.55
N GLY A 196 17.59 -38.28 -6.30
CA GLY A 196 16.94 -39.06 -7.35
C GLY A 196 17.94 -39.80 -8.28
N ILE A 197 17.51 -40.08 -9.49
CA ILE A 197 18.37 -40.65 -10.55
C ILE A 197 18.73 -39.53 -11.54
N LYS A 198 20.02 -39.23 -11.68
CA LYS A 198 20.49 -38.17 -12.57
C LYS A 198 19.98 -38.33 -14.02
N GLY A 199 19.18 -37.32 -14.46
CA GLY A 199 18.60 -37.30 -15.80
C GLY A 199 17.28 -38.06 -15.96
N ILE A 200 16.61 -38.42 -14.85
CA ILE A 200 15.23 -38.85 -14.79
C ILE A 200 14.42 -37.73 -14.12
N GLY A 201 13.57 -37.08 -14.87
CA GLY A 201 12.65 -36.05 -14.33
C GLY A 201 11.25 -36.62 -14.12
N GLU A 202 10.37 -35.79 -13.53
CA GLU A 202 8.99 -36.15 -13.13
C GLU A 202 8.21 -36.90 -14.23
N LYS A 203 8.18 -36.38 -15.47
CA LYS A 203 7.45 -37.04 -16.58
C LYS A 203 7.95 -38.45 -16.89
N THR A 204 9.26 -38.69 -16.75
CA THR A 204 9.84 -40.01 -17.01
C THR A 204 9.58 -40.93 -15.83
N ALA A 205 9.68 -40.43 -14.60
CA ALA A 205 9.37 -41.16 -13.39
C ALA A 205 7.90 -41.64 -13.38
N ALA A 206 6.97 -40.73 -13.65
CA ALA A 206 5.53 -41.04 -13.73
C ALA A 206 5.25 -42.11 -14.80
N LYS A 207 5.88 -42.02 -15.99
CA LYS A 207 5.71 -43.00 -17.04
C LYS A 207 6.21 -44.38 -16.63
N LEU A 208 7.37 -44.47 -15.98
CA LEU A 208 7.94 -45.74 -15.49
C LEU A 208 7.04 -46.36 -14.41
N LEU A 209 6.51 -45.55 -13.48
CA LEU A 209 5.63 -46.04 -12.43
C LEU A 209 4.27 -46.50 -12.95
N ASN A 210 3.74 -45.84 -13.94
CA ASN A 210 2.49 -46.29 -14.60
C ASN A 210 2.70 -47.61 -15.37
N GLU A 211 3.90 -47.85 -15.90
CA GLU A 211 4.20 -49.06 -16.66
C GLU A 211 4.58 -50.26 -15.76
N TYR A 212 5.35 -50.01 -14.69
CA TYR A 212 5.90 -51.06 -13.85
C TYR A 212 5.35 -51.09 -12.41
N GLY A 213 4.61 -50.09 -12.00
CA GLY A 213 3.94 -50.03 -10.71
C GLY A 213 4.81 -49.49 -9.58
N THR A 214 5.97 -50.12 -9.32
CA THR A 214 6.85 -49.78 -8.19
C THR A 214 8.32 -49.72 -8.62
N LEU A 215 9.14 -49.03 -7.78
CA LEU A 215 10.60 -48.92 -8.00
C LEU A 215 11.26 -50.29 -8.11
N GLU A 216 10.89 -51.26 -7.26
CA GLU A 216 11.42 -52.61 -7.26
C GLU A 216 11.08 -53.34 -8.57
N ASN A 217 9.89 -53.15 -9.08
CA ASN A 217 9.48 -53.76 -10.36
C ASN A 217 10.20 -53.15 -11.56
N ILE A 218 10.49 -51.82 -11.49
CA ILE A 218 11.32 -51.18 -12.52
C ILE A 218 12.70 -51.82 -12.57
N TYR A 219 13.36 -52.08 -11.43
CA TYR A 219 14.65 -52.70 -11.38
C TYR A 219 14.60 -54.19 -11.83
N LYS A 220 13.56 -54.94 -11.45
CA LYS A 220 13.38 -56.32 -11.91
C LYS A 220 13.20 -56.38 -13.42
N ASN A 221 12.58 -55.37 -14.02
CA ASN A 221 12.29 -55.36 -15.45
C ASN A 221 13.19 -54.39 -16.24
N VAL A 222 14.28 -53.89 -15.66
CA VAL A 222 15.15 -52.92 -16.28
C VAL A 222 15.62 -53.31 -17.68
N LYS A 223 15.86 -54.62 -17.93
CA LYS A 223 16.27 -55.16 -19.22
C LYS A 223 15.18 -55.01 -20.31
N ASN A 224 13.93 -54.87 -19.93
CA ASN A 224 12.79 -54.74 -20.85
C ASN A 224 12.51 -53.29 -21.25
N ILE A 225 13.22 -52.34 -20.68
CA ILE A 225 13.07 -50.88 -21.00
C ILE A 225 13.68 -50.65 -22.39
N SER A 226 12.85 -50.23 -23.32
CA SER A 226 13.21 -50.13 -24.74
C SER A 226 14.33 -49.13 -25.08
N LYS A 227 14.48 -48.07 -24.26
CA LYS A 227 15.49 -47.03 -24.47
C LYS A 227 16.77 -47.35 -23.72
N LYS A 228 17.86 -47.85 -24.42
CA LYS A 228 19.15 -48.19 -23.81
C LYS A 228 19.71 -47.11 -22.88
N GLY A 229 19.69 -45.83 -23.27
CA GLY A 229 20.20 -44.75 -22.43
C GLY A 229 19.36 -44.47 -21.16
N LEU A 230 18.07 -44.82 -21.11
CA LEU A 230 17.25 -44.79 -19.91
C LEU A 230 17.56 -45.97 -19.00
N GLN A 231 17.72 -47.14 -19.61
CA GLN A 231 18.11 -48.37 -18.94
C GLN A 231 19.45 -48.23 -18.19
N GLU A 232 20.47 -47.66 -18.86
CA GLU A 232 21.78 -47.38 -18.26
C GLU A 232 21.68 -46.39 -17.08
N LYS A 233 20.87 -45.33 -17.21
CA LYS A 233 20.63 -44.34 -16.11
C LYS A 233 20.02 -45.03 -14.89
N ILE A 234 19.03 -45.90 -15.08
CA ILE A 234 18.35 -46.61 -13.99
C ILE A 234 19.35 -47.55 -13.30
N ILE A 235 20.11 -48.33 -14.06
CA ILE A 235 21.11 -49.28 -13.50
C ILE A 235 22.16 -48.50 -12.68
N ASN A 236 22.73 -47.44 -13.26
CA ASN A 236 23.78 -46.66 -12.61
C ASN A 236 23.26 -45.84 -11.42
N GLY A 237 21.95 -45.50 -11.39
CA GLY A 237 21.30 -44.69 -10.37
C GLY A 237 20.74 -45.51 -9.20
N GLU A 238 20.89 -46.83 -9.13
CA GLU A 238 20.23 -47.65 -8.11
C GLU A 238 20.50 -47.24 -6.68
N LYS A 239 21.77 -47.02 -6.33
CA LYS A 239 22.14 -46.58 -4.97
C LYS A 239 21.52 -45.26 -4.62
N SER A 240 21.48 -44.30 -5.56
CA SER A 240 20.90 -42.99 -5.39
C SER A 240 19.36 -43.05 -5.22
N ALA A 241 18.70 -43.90 -6.03
CA ALA A 241 17.26 -44.11 -5.90
C ALA A 241 16.87 -44.74 -4.56
N LEU A 242 17.63 -45.73 -4.08
CA LEU A 242 17.39 -46.39 -2.79
C LEU A 242 17.64 -45.42 -1.60
N LEU A 243 18.66 -44.54 -1.68
CA LEU A 243 18.86 -43.47 -0.71
C LEU A 243 17.69 -42.50 -0.75
N SER A 244 17.31 -42.01 -1.93
CA SER A 244 16.19 -41.09 -2.12
C SER A 244 14.88 -41.70 -1.61
N LYS A 245 14.65 -43.00 -1.76
CA LYS A 245 13.49 -43.70 -1.20
C LYS A 245 13.42 -43.60 0.32
N LYS A 246 14.58 -43.77 0.98
CA LYS A 246 14.66 -43.64 2.45
C LYS A 246 14.44 -42.19 2.92
N LEU A 247 14.93 -41.23 2.17
CA LEU A 247 14.79 -39.79 2.53
C LEU A 247 13.37 -39.23 2.29
N ALA A 248 12.73 -39.70 1.20
CA ALA A 248 11.39 -39.22 0.81
C ALA A 248 10.24 -39.89 1.61
N ALA A 249 10.48 -41.04 2.22
CA ALA A 249 9.45 -41.76 2.97
C ALA A 249 9.10 -41.08 4.28
N ILE A 250 7.83 -40.82 4.52
CA ILE A 250 7.28 -40.36 5.81
C ILE A 250 7.08 -41.56 6.73
N HIS A 251 7.66 -41.49 7.92
CA HIS A 251 7.50 -42.54 8.93
C HIS A 251 6.11 -42.42 9.59
N THR A 252 5.40 -43.55 9.66
CA THR A 252 4.01 -43.60 10.15
C THR A 252 3.88 -44.39 11.46
N ASP A 253 5.01 -44.64 12.13
CA ASP A 253 5.09 -45.44 13.37
C ASP A 253 6.10 -44.87 14.38
N VAL A 254 6.31 -43.56 14.38
CA VAL A 254 7.21 -42.90 15.33
C VAL A 254 6.71 -43.08 16.78
N PRO A 255 7.63 -43.15 17.78
CA PRO A 255 7.30 -43.49 19.16
C PRO A 255 6.69 -42.24 19.90
N ILE A 256 5.58 -41.75 19.39
CA ILE A 256 4.87 -40.63 20.01
C ILE A 256 3.62 -41.13 20.77
N ASN A 257 3.48 -40.65 22.01
CA ASN A 257 2.31 -40.97 22.84
C ASN A 257 1.17 -40.01 22.47
N ILE A 258 0.04 -40.53 22.05
CA ILE A 258 -1.09 -39.74 21.56
C ILE A 258 -2.35 -40.14 22.34
N ASN A 259 -2.99 -39.16 22.91
CA ASN A 259 -4.32 -39.31 23.46
C ASN A 259 -5.30 -38.53 22.60
N PHE A 260 -6.02 -39.21 21.71
CA PHE A 260 -7.02 -38.55 20.83
C PHE A 260 -8.16 -37.85 21.61
N LYS A 261 -8.33 -38.15 22.92
CA LYS A 261 -9.30 -37.44 23.74
C LYS A 261 -8.87 -35.99 23.98
N ASP A 262 -7.56 -35.74 24.06
CA ASP A 262 -7.00 -34.41 24.29
C ASP A 262 -7.07 -33.56 23.00
N SER A 263 -7.24 -34.20 21.83
CA SER A 263 -7.40 -33.54 20.54
C SER A 263 -8.86 -33.20 20.19
N HIS A 264 -9.83 -33.58 21.06
CA HIS A 264 -11.21 -33.14 20.87
C HIS A 264 -11.30 -31.61 20.96
N LEU A 265 -12.08 -31.03 20.05
CA LEU A 265 -12.36 -29.59 20.09
C LEU A 265 -13.22 -29.25 21.31
N ASN A 266 -12.57 -28.80 22.36
CA ASN A 266 -13.22 -28.23 23.53
C ASN A 266 -13.42 -26.73 23.36
N MET A 267 -14.40 -26.15 24.07
CA MET A 267 -14.58 -24.71 24.07
C MET A 267 -13.36 -24.05 24.70
N PRO A 268 -12.61 -23.22 23.98
CA PRO A 268 -11.40 -22.62 24.51
C PRO A 268 -11.70 -21.60 25.59
N GLU A 269 -10.75 -21.33 26.48
CA GLU A 269 -10.85 -20.27 27.45
C GLU A 269 -10.96 -18.90 26.75
N MET A 270 -12.17 -18.33 26.77
CA MET A 270 -12.49 -17.11 26.01
C MET A 270 -11.61 -15.93 26.40
N ASN A 271 -11.20 -15.80 27.66
CA ASN A 271 -10.33 -14.70 28.08
C ASN A 271 -8.96 -14.80 27.42
N LYS A 272 -8.40 -16.00 27.37
CA LYS A 272 -7.09 -16.27 26.74
C LYS A 272 -7.15 -16.04 25.23
N LEU A 273 -8.18 -16.57 24.57
CA LEU A 273 -8.34 -16.47 23.12
C LEU A 273 -8.60 -15.03 22.66
N VAL A 274 -9.54 -14.33 23.30
CA VAL A 274 -9.84 -12.93 22.96
C VAL A 274 -8.65 -12.03 23.28
N GLY A 275 -7.98 -12.25 24.43
CA GLY A 275 -6.78 -11.53 24.80
C GLY A 275 -5.66 -11.68 23.76
N PHE A 276 -5.40 -12.92 23.31
CA PHE A 276 -4.44 -13.16 22.23
C PHE A 276 -4.78 -12.40 20.93
N LEU A 277 -6.04 -12.44 20.49
CA LEU A 277 -6.45 -11.75 19.27
C LEU A 277 -6.39 -10.21 19.41
N GLN A 278 -6.65 -9.68 20.59
CA GLN A 278 -6.53 -8.26 20.90
C GLN A 278 -5.06 -7.81 20.95
N LYS A 279 -4.17 -8.61 21.58
CA LYS A 279 -2.72 -8.37 21.63
C LYS A 279 -2.12 -8.09 20.24
N PHE A 280 -2.61 -8.77 19.23
CA PHE A 280 -2.15 -8.59 17.85
C PHE A 280 -3.09 -7.74 16.97
N GLU A 281 -4.08 -7.07 17.57
CA GLU A 281 -5.05 -6.19 16.87
C GLU A 281 -5.88 -6.92 15.81
N PHE A 282 -6.12 -8.20 15.98
CA PHE A 282 -6.83 -9.05 15.03
C PHE A 282 -8.36 -8.92 15.14
N ASN A 283 -8.87 -7.69 15.11
CA ASN A 283 -10.28 -7.36 15.28
C ASN A 283 -11.21 -8.07 14.27
N SER A 284 -10.73 -8.40 13.09
CA SER A 284 -11.50 -9.15 12.08
C SER A 284 -11.78 -10.59 12.53
N PHE A 285 -10.85 -11.23 13.24
CA PHE A 285 -11.05 -12.57 13.81
C PHE A 285 -11.96 -12.54 15.00
N ILE A 286 -11.87 -11.53 15.87
CA ILE A 286 -12.78 -11.36 17.02
C ILE A 286 -14.24 -11.33 16.54
N LYS A 287 -14.53 -10.62 15.45
CA LYS A 287 -15.87 -10.58 14.83
C LYS A 287 -16.32 -11.94 14.26
N ARG A 288 -15.41 -12.79 13.86
CA ARG A 288 -15.69 -14.13 13.32
C ARG A 288 -15.78 -15.22 14.41
N LEU A 289 -15.26 -14.95 15.63
CA LEU A 289 -15.24 -15.94 16.71
C LEU A 289 -16.58 -16.63 16.96
N PRO A 290 -17.73 -15.93 17.09
CA PRO A 290 -19.01 -16.59 17.37
C PRO A 290 -19.33 -17.68 16.37
N LYS A 291 -19.05 -17.46 15.10
CA LYS A 291 -19.29 -18.42 14.01
C LYS A 291 -18.34 -19.62 14.08
N VAL A 292 -17.05 -19.36 14.34
CA VAL A 292 -16.02 -20.41 14.44
C VAL A 292 -16.26 -21.28 15.65
N LEU A 293 -16.59 -20.67 16.83
CA LEU A 293 -16.83 -21.38 18.08
C LEU A 293 -18.09 -22.25 18.05
N ALA A 294 -19.03 -21.97 17.15
CA ALA A 294 -20.15 -22.87 16.90
C ALA A 294 -19.68 -24.26 16.43
N SER A 295 -18.47 -24.39 15.90
CA SER A 295 -17.86 -25.68 15.54
C SER A 295 -17.37 -26.51 16.74
N PHE A 296 -17.16 -25.87 17.90
CA PHE A 296 -16.63 -26.48 19.11
C PHE A 296 -17.68 -27.11 20.03
N ASN A 297 -18.96 -27.03 19.67
CA ASN A 297 -20.05 -27.42 20.59
C ASN A 297 -20.96 -28.49 19.96
N GLU A 298 -20.54 -29.73 19.90
CA GLU A 298 -21.23 -30.96 19.41
C GLU A 298 -22.73 -30.83 19.11
N GLY A 299 -23.15 -29.80 18.30
CA GLY A 299 -24.52 -29.59 17.88
C GLY A 299 -25.47 -28.97 18.96
N LYS A 300 -24.97 -28.58 20.11
CA LYS A 300 -25.72 -27.71 21.06
C LYS A 300 -25.57 -26.28 20.56
N GLU A 301 -26.69 -25.55 20.45
CA GLU A 301 -26.66 -24.12 20.16
C GLU A 301 -25.74 -23.41 21.15
N VAL A 302 -24.62 -22.93 20.65
CA VAL A 302 -23.82 -21.93 21.36
C VAL A 302 -24.71 -20.72 21.44
N ASP A 303 -25.00 -20.23 22.65
CA ASP A 303 -25.75 -18.99 22.81
C ASP A 303 -24.85 -17.84 22.24
N ILE A 304 -24.95 -17.67 20.91
CA ILE A 304 -24.21 -16.67 20.14
C ILE A 304 -24.44 -15.29 20.77
N LYS A 305 -25.67 -15.03 21.30
CA LYS A 305 -25.99 -13.77 21.97
C LYS A 305 -25.23 -13.58 23.28
N ASN A 306 -24.98 -14.66 24.04
CA ASN A 306 -24.15 -14.57 25.23
C ASN A 306 -22.67 -14.46 24.91
N THR A 307 -22.18 -15.13 23.86
CA THR A 307 -20.81 -14.99 23.38
C THR A 307 -20.58 -13.59 22.79
N GLU A 308 -21.50 -13.07 22.01
CA GLU A 308 -21.47 -11.69 21.53
C GLU A 308 -21.57 -10.67 22.68
N LYS A 309 -22.47 -10.88 23.63
CA LYS A 309 -22.59 -10.07 24.85
C LYS A 309 -21.32 -10.15 25.71
N PHE A 310 -20.69 -11.32 25.78
CA PHE A 310 -19.42 -11.49 26.52
C PHE A 310 -18.30 -10.71 25.83
N ILE A 311 -18.18 -10.81 24.50
CA ILE A 311 -17.21 -10.05 23.71
C ILE A 311 -17.49 -8.55 23.85
N VAL A 312 -18.74 -8.11 23.71
CA VAL A 312 -19.14 -6.70 23.86
C VAL A 312 -18.95 -6.23 25.31
N LYS A 313 -19.42 -7.00 26.29
CA LYS A 313 -19.31 -6.66 27.70
C LYS A 313 -17.86 -6.58 28.16
N ARG A 314 -16.98 -7.44 27.68
CA ARG A 314 -15.55 -7.38 27.99
C ARG A 314 -14.86 -6.22 27.25
N THR A 315 -15.26 -5.91 26.04
CA THR A 315 -14.80 -4.70 25.33
C THR A 315 -15.28 -3.42 26.02
N GLU A 316 -16.48 -3.44 26.62
CA GLU A 316 -17.02 -2.35 27.44
C GLU A 316 -16.45 -2.36 28.86
N GLN A 317 -16.26 -3.53 29.49
CA GLN A 317 -15.65 -3.67 30.81
C GLN A 317 -14.18 -3.21 30.79
N MET A 318 -13.41 -3.56 29.74
CA MET A 318 -12.06 -3.02 29.57
C MET A 318 -12.05 -1.50 29.38
N LYS A 319 -13.13 -0.90 28.87
CA LYS A 319 -13.29 0.56 28.82
C LYS A 319 -13.63 1.17 30.19
N LEU A 320 -14.22 0.40 31.06
CA LEU A 320 -14.61 0.81 32.44
C LEU A 320 -13.52 0.49 33.47
N ASP A 321 -12.75 -0.58 33.30
CA ASP A 321 -11.69 -1.00 34.22
C ASP A 321 -10.41 -0.14 34.08
N ILE A 322 -10.34 0.76 33.07
CA ILE A 322 -9.35 1.84 32.98
C ILE A 322 -9.53 2.91 34.10
N GLY A 323 -10.57 2.77 34.91
CA GLY A 323 -10.96 3.73 35.96
C GLY A 323 -10.73 3.31 37.41
N ASP A 324 -10.10 2.20 37.76
CA ASP A 324 -9.64 2.01 39.17
C ASP A 324 -8.72 0.78 39.35
N ASN A 325 -7.63 1.01 40.07
CA ASN A 325 -6.57 0.16 40.56
C ASN A 325 -6.83 -1.36 40.68
N GLY A 326 -6.20 -2.15 39.80
CA GLY A 326 -6.07 -3.58 39.98
C GLY A 326 -5.03 -4.19 39.00
N LYS A 327 -3.79 -4.38 39.47
CA LYS A 327 -2.71 -5.02 38.69
C LYS A 327 -3.01 -6.50 38.47
N ASP A 328 -3.28 -6.92 37.26
CA ASP A 328 -3.17 -8.30 36.78
C ASP A 328 -1.83 -8.46 36.02
N PRO A 329 -0.92 -9.38 36.41
CA PRO A 329 0.46 -9.44 35.88
C PRO A 329 0.61 -9.99 34.45
N HIS A 330 -0.47 -10.30 33.73
CA HIS A 330 -0.37 -11.01 32.43
C HIS A 330 -1.11 -10.36 31.24
N HIS A 331 -1.53 -9.10 31.34
CA HIS A 331 -2.16 -8.35 30.25
C HIS A 331 -1.38 -7.06 29.95
N GLU A 332 -0.30 -7.17 29.19
CA GLU A 332 0.31 -6.01 28.58
C GLU A 332 -0.41 -5.72 27.24
N ASP A 333 -1.22 -4.64 27.17
CA ASP A 333 -1.58 -3.97 25.91
C ASP A 333 -0.26 -3.67 25.18
N PRO A 334 -0.07 -3.99 23.89
CA PRO A 334 1.15 -3.62 23.15
C PRO A 334 1.52 -2.14 23.29
N LEU A 335 0.56 -1.29 23.67
CA LEU A 335 0.76 0.11 23.99
C LEU A 335 0.83 0.38 25.53
N GLU A 336 0.65 -0.61 26.38
CA GLU A 336 0.71 -0.45 27.86
C GLU A 336 2.13 -0.12 28.36
N HIS A 337 3.14 -0.51 27.59
CA HIS A 337 4.52 -0.10 27.87
C HIS A 337 4.80 1.36 27.45
N LEU A 338 3.89 2.00 26.71
CA LEU A 338 4.01 3.40 26.36
C LEU A 338 3.56 4.27 27.53
N LYS A 339 4.35 5.30 27.80
CA LYS A 339 4.02 6.29 28.84
C LYS A 339 2.72 7.00 28.49
N SER A 340 1.83 7.14 29.48
CA SER A 340 0.74 8.11 29.40
C SER A 340 1.29 9.55 29.45
N PRO A 341 0.65 10.52 28.77
CA PRO A 341 1.03 11.91 28.91
C PRO A 341 0.98 12.35 30.37
N ASP A 342 2.12 12.80 30.89
CA ASP A 342 2.21 13.49 32.20
C ASP A 342 2.47 14.98 31.91
N LEU A 343 1.37 15.74 31.76
CA LEU A 343 1.39 17.10 31.28
C LEU A 343 0.68 18.02 32.28
N GLU A 344 1.32 19.14 32.56
CA GLU A 344 0.66 20.26 33.25
C GLU A 344 -0.30 20.95 32.27
N VAL A 345 -1.60 20.89 32.54
CA VAL A 345 -2.64 21.49 31.71
C VAL A 345 -3.02 22.86 32.26
N VAL A 346 -2.71 23.90 31.49
CA VAL A 346 -3.08 25.29 31.84
C VAL A 346 -4.19 25.75 30.89
N VAL A 347 -5.33 26.15 31.46
CA VAL A 347 -6.44 26.77 30.71
C VAL A 347 -6.40 28.27 30.89
N ILE A 348 -6.45 29.02 29.78
CA ILE A 348 -6.46 30.49 29.78
C ILE A 348 -7.89 30.94 29.51
N ASP A 349 -8.60 31.31 30.58
CA ASP A 349 -10.03 31.65 30.53
C ASP A 349 -10.35 33.05 31.04
N THR A 350 -9.31 33.87 31.37
CA THR A 350 -9.43 35.27 31.78
C THR A 350 -8.56 36.19 30.91
N GLU A 351 -8.99 37.43 30.76
CA GLU A 351 -8.25 38.43 29.99
C GLU A 351 -6.86 38.74 30.59
N LYS A 352 -6.72 38.66 31.90
CA LYS A 352 -5.43 38.84 32.58
C LYS A 352 -4.46 37.74 32.26
N GLU A 353 -4.88 36.48 32.33
CA GLU A 353 -4.05 35.34 31.96
C GLU A 353 -3.65 35.38 30.48
N LEU A 354 -4.54 35.83 29.60
CA LEU A 354 -4.24 36.04 28.19
C LEU A 354 -3.19 37.15 28.00
N GLU A 355 -3.22 38.23 28.78
CA GLU A 355 -2.21 39.28 28.75
C GLU A 355 -0.86 38.76 29.21
N ASP A 356 -0.82 38.09 30.35
CA ASP A 356 0.41 37.47 30.89
C ASP A 356 1.01 36.47 29.87
N LEU A 357 0.16 35.64 29.27
CA LEU A 357 0.56 34.71 28.18
C LEU A 357 1.15 35.45 26.97
N THR A 358 0.46 36.44 26.46
CA THR A 358 0.94 37.16 25.26
C THR A 358 2.25 37.89 25.52
N ASP A 359 2.48 38.42 26.74
CA ASP A 359 3.73 39.06 27.13
C ASP A 359 4.88 38.05 27.31
N GLU A 360 4.56 36.82 27.67
CA GLU A 360 5.55 35.70 27.64
C GLU A 360 5.87 35.30 26.19
N LEU A 361 4.84 35.08 25.34
CA LEU A 361 5.02 34.61 23.96
C LEU A 361 5.75 35.60 23.06
N LYS A 362 5.62 36.90 23.26
CA LYS A 362 6.36 37.97 22.53
C LYS A 362 7.89 37.79 22.64
N LYS A 363 8.36 37.11 23.68
CA LYS A 363 9.78 36.86 23.94
C LYS A 363 10.29 35.54 23.36
N LYS A 364 9.41 34.75 22.74
CA LYS A 364 9.73 33.44 22.21
C LYS A 364 10.06 33.49 20.73
N LYS A 365 11.01 32.67 20.29
CA LYS A 365 11.38 32.50 18.89
C LYS A 365 10.70 31.31 18.23
N ILE A 366 10.18 30.37 19.03
CA ILE A 366 9.51 29.15 18.58
C ILE A 366 8.21 29.02 19.37
N ILE A 367 7.11 28.81 18.65
CA ILE A 367 5.79 28.56 19.24
C ILE A 367 5.13 27.43 18.45
N CYS A 368 4.67 26.39 19.15
CA CYS A 368 3.80 25.38 18.56
C CYS A 368 2.34 25.80 18.71
N ILE A 369 1.57 25.56 17.65
CA ILE A 369 0.14 25.86 17.60
C ILE A 369 -0.65 24.68 17.07
N ASP A 370 -1.83 24.46 17.64
CA ASP A 370 -2.83 23.49 17.21
C ASP A 370 -4.23 24.09 17.42
N LEU A 371 -5.15 23.82 16.50
CA LEU A 371 -6.51 24.37 16.53
C LEU A 371 -7.55 23.27 16.72
N GLU A 372 -8.35 23.39 17.76
CA GLU A 372 -9.55 22.59 17.91
C GLU A 372 -10.73 23.29 17.20
N THR A 373 -11.44 22.54 16.36
CA THR A 373 -12.46 23.14 15.47
C THR A 373 -13.76 22.35 15.47
N THR A 374 -14.83 22.99 15.00
CA THR A 374 -16.17 22.36 14.91
C THR A 374 -16.22 21.23 13.86
N SER A 375 -15.33 21.23 12.87
CA SER A 375 -15.22 20.22 11.82
C SER A 375 -13.88 20.28 11.12
N ILE A 376 -13.57 19.27 10.30
CA ILE A 376 -12.35 19.22 9.45
C ILE A 376 -12.46 20.08 8.17
N ASP A 377 -13.64 20.61 7.85
CA ASP A 377 -13.81 21.51 6.68
C ASP A 377 -13.23 22.89 6.96
N THR A 378 -12.03 23.12 6.49
CA THR A 378 -11.28 24.37 6.69
C THR A 378 -11.96 25.60 6.10
N MET A 379 -12.93 25.46 5.19
CA MET A 379 -13.65 26.56 4.57
C MET A 379 -14.84 27.03 5.40
N SER A 380 -15.38 26.20 6.29
CA SER A 380 -16.60 26.52 7.04
C SER A 380 -16.48 26.34 8.56
N CYS A 381 -15.51 25.57 9.06
CA CYS A 381 -15.34 25.33 10.50
C CYS A 381 -15.09 26.61 11.29
N GLN A 382 -15.44 26.56 12.58
CA GLN A 382 -15.15 27.60 13.57
C GLN A 382 -14.10 27.07 14.54
N ILE A 383 -13.29 27.99 15.10
CA ILE A 383 -12.32 27.64 16.13
C ILE A 383 -13.06 27.40 17.44
N VAL A 384 -12.82 26.26 18.08
CA VAL A 384 -13.37 25.93 19.41
C VAL A 384 -12.36 26.27 20.48
N GLY A 385 -11.08 26.07 20.22
CA GLY A 385 -10.01 26.44 21.12
C GLY A 385 -8.66 26.44 20.42
N ILE A 386 -7.68 27.06 21.08
CA ILE A 386 -6.32 27.21 20.57
C ILE A 386 -5.35 26.61 21.58
N GLY A 387 -4.64 25.57 21.18
CA GLY A 387 -3.51 24.99 21.91
C GLY A 387 -2.22 25.70 21.54
N LEU A 388 -1.41 26.02 22.53
CA LEU A 388 -0.09 26.62 22.34
C LEU A 388 0.93 25.94 23.23
N SER A 389 2.15 25.72 22.72
CA SER A 389 3.27 25.29 23.55
C SER A 389 4.59 25.94 23.12
N TRP A 390 5.54 26.04 24.05
CA TRP A 390 6.83 26.69 23.83
C TRP A 390 7.90 26.20 24.81
N PHE A 391 9.16 26.36 24.44
CA PHE A 391 10.27 26.02 25.31
C PHE A 391 10.54 27.09 26.37
N THR A 392 10.89 26.62 27.59
CA THR A 392 11.33 27.46 28.70
C THR A 392 12.71 27.02 29.16
N GLY A 393 13.47 27.95 29.76
CA GLY A 393 14.82 27.64 30.27
C GLY A 393 15.97 27.81 29.28
N VAL A 394 15.68 28.21 28.03
CA VAL A 394 16.69 28.39 26.99
C VAL A 394 17.37 29.76 27.16
N LYS A 395 18.68 29.77 27.41
CA LYS A 395 19.56 30.92 27.18
C LYS A 395 20.33 30.66 25.87
N ASP A 396 20.05 31.49 24.86
CA ASP A 396 20.87 31.65 23.65
C ASP A 396 21.31 30.34 22.92
N GLY A 397 20.37 29.51 22.45
CA GLY A 397 20.64 28.55 21.38
C GLY A 397 21.62 27.40 21.67
N LYS A 398 21.97 27.14 22.92
CA LYS A 398 22.82 26.01 23.35
C LYS A 398 21.98 24.99 24.11
N ASP A 399 22.19 23.71 23.80
CA ASP A 399 21.55 22.56 24.47
C ASP A 399 21.59 22.71 26.00
N ALA A 400 20.44 23.14 26.58
CA ALA A 400 20.30 23.21 28.02
C ALA A 400 19.74 21.86 28.52
N LYS A 401 20.44 21.26 29.49
CA LYS A 401 20.02 20.00 30.14
C LYS A 401 18.65 20.09 30.87
N ASP A 402 18.07 21.30 30.99
CA ASP A 402 16.86 21.61 31.76
C ASP A 402 15.78 22.32 30.92
N GLU A 403 15.74 22.07 29.60
CA GLU A 403 14.70 22.62 28.74
C GLU A 403 13.35 21.98 29.06
N LYS A 404 12.38 22.76 29.51
CA LYS A 404 11.01 22.36 29.80
C LYS A 404 10.05 22.93 28.76
N ILE A 405 8.97 22.20 28.48
CA ILE A 405 7.87 22.68 27.66
C ILE A 405 6.78 23.23 28.58
N LYS A 406 6.30 24.43 28.29
CA LYS A 406 5.03 24.94 28.78
C LYS A 406 4.00 24.85 27.68
N ALA A 407 2.76 24.51 28.04
CA ALA A 407 1.64 24.44 27.13
C ALA A 407 0.38 24.98 27.78
N CYS A 408 -0.52 25.51 26.96
CA CYS A 408 -1.83 25.97 27.42
C CYS A 408 -2.90 25.76 26.36
N TYR A 409 -4.15 25.80 26.83
CA TYR A 409 -5.35 25.77 26.01
C TYR A 409 -6.17 27.04 26.22
N ILE A 410 -6.62 27.69 25.16
CA ILE A 410 -7.44 28.88 25.15
C ILE A 410 -8.80 28.54 24.59
N PRO A 411 -9.84 28.28 25.39
CA PRO A 411 -11.20 27.98 24.95
C PRO A 411 -11.88 29.28 24.45
N ILE A 412 -12.52 29.22 23.26
CA ILE A 412 -13.21 30.36 22.66
C ILE A 412 -14.53 30.03 21.99
N GLY A 413 -14.82 28.73 21.72
CA GLY A 413 -15.99 28.30 20.95
C GLY A 413 -16.69 27.06 21.49
N HIS A 414 -16.53 26.73 22.77
CA HIS A 414 -17.27 25.62 23.41
C HIS A 414 -18.72 26.01 23.70
N ASN A 415 -19.61 25.06 23.69
CA ASN A 415 -21.02 25.25 24.02
C ASN A 415 -21.24 25.54 25.52
N SER A 416 -20.29 25.18 26.39
CA SER A 416 -20.37 25.35 27.85
C SER A 416 -18.96 25.61 28.43
N GLY A 417 -18.94 26.10 29.66
CA GLY A 417 -17.71 26.38 30.41
C GLY A 417 -17.28 27.87 30.30
N LYS A 418 -16.32 28.23 31.15
CA LYS A 418 -15.75 29.57 31.14
C LYS A 418 -14.73 29.69 30.00
N GLN A 419 -14.86 30.72 29.19
CA GLN A 419 -14.05 30.92 28.01
C GLN A 419 -13.96 32.38 27.63
N LEU A 420 -12.97 32.72 26.82
CA LEU A 420 -12.73 34.08 26.34
C LEU A 420 -13.53 34.40 25.07
N LYS A 421 -13.73 35.67 24.81
CA LYS A 421 -14.31 36.13 23.54
C LYS A 421 -13.32 35.90 22.41
N GLU A 422 -13.77 35.27 21.33
CA GLU A 422 -12.99 34.99 20.13
C GLU A 422 -12.23 36.21 19.62
N GLU A 423 -12.94 37.35 19.43
CA GLU A 423 -12.34 38.58 18.92
C GLU A 423 -11.18 39.07 19.80
N THR A 424 -11.30 38.96 21.14
CA THR A 424 -10.24 39.37 22.07
C THR A 424 -9.00 38.51 21.90
N VAL A 425 -9.17 37.16 21.83
CA VAL A 425 -8.07 36.24 21.69
C VAL A 425 -7.36 36.40 20.33
N ILE A 426 -8.14 36.47 19.25
CA ILE A 426 -7.60 36.65 17.89
C ILE A 426 -6.81 37.97 17.81
N LYS A 427 -7.34 39.06 18.33
CA LYS A 427 -6.65 40.37 18.34
C LYS A 427 -5.34 40.33 19.12
N LYS A 428 -5.29 39.65 20.26
CA LYS A 428 -4.09 39.57 21.12
C LYS A 428 -3.02 38.61 20.54
N LEU A 429 -3.41 37.49 19.92
CA LEU A 429 -2.47 36.54 19.34
C LEU A 429 -1.95 36.94 17.96
N LYS A 430 -2.73 37.72 17.18
CA LYS A 430 -2.37 38.13 15.83
C LYS A 430 -0.94 38.69 15.71
N PRO A 431 -0.49 39.70 16.49
CA PRO A 431 0.86 40.27 16.33
C PRO A 431 1.99 39.27 16.67
N ILE A 432 1.70 38.21 17.42
CA ILE A 432 2.65 37.19 17.79
C ILE A 432 2.76 36.16 16.65
N LEU A 433 1.61 35.68 16.14
CA LEU A 433 1.54 34.70 15.10
C LEU A 433 1.96 35.21 13.72
N GLU A 434 1.79 36.54 13.48
CA GLU A 434 2.23 37.20 12.24
C GLU A 434 3.71 37.62 12.28
N ASN A 435 4.36 37.53 13.44
CA ASN A 435 5.78 37.92 13.55
C ASN A 435 6.66 36.94 12.73
N PRO A 436 7.40 37.42 11.70
CA PRO A 436 8.24 36.59 10.87
C PRO A 436 9.48 36.03 11.60
N GLU A 437 9.89 36.64 12.71
CA GLU A 437 11.01 36.16 13.54
C GLU A 437 10.62 34.96 14.41
N VAL A 438 9.34 34.69 14.56
CA VAL A 438 8.82 33.56 15.32
C VAL A 438 8.57 32.38 14.39
N GLU A 439 9.24 31.27 14.63
CA GLU A 439 8.96 30.01 13.95
C GLU A 439 7.66 29.40 14.52
N LYS A 440 6.69 29.12 13.67
CA LYS A 440 5.44 28.46 14.01
C LYS A 440 5.56 26.97 13.71
N ILE A 441 5.49 26.14 14.73
CA ILE A 441 5.50 24.68 14.60
C ILE A 441 4.06 24.18 14.65
N ALA A 442 3.70 23.25 13.76
CA ALA A 442 2.42 22.58 13.79
C ALA A 442 2.53 21.16 13.19
N GLN A 443 1.50 20.35 13.40
CA GLN A 443 1.30 19.07 12.73
C GLN A 443 0.24 19.22 11.64
N ASN A 444 0.59 19.10 10.35
CA ASN A 444 -0.26 19.47 9.22
C ASN A 444 -0.59 20.97 9.17
N CYS A 445 0.44 21.77 9.28
CA CYS A 445 0.41 23.25 9.40
C CYS A 445 -0.50 23.94 8.37
N LYS A 446 -0.76 23.32 7.24
CA LYS A 446 -1.69 23.81 6.22
C LYS A 446 -3.12 23.96 6.75
N PHE A 447 -3.54 23.12 7.70
CA PHE A 447 -4.85 23.20 8.34
C PHE A 447 -4.96 24.47 9.17
N GLU A 448 -4.01 24.72 10.06
CA GLU A 448 -3.93 25.92 10.90
C GLU A 448 -3.81 27.17 10.04
N TYR A 449 -2.95 27.13 9.00
CA TYR A 449 -2.74 28.25 8.09
C TYR A 449 -4.06 28.72 7.46
N LYS A 450 -4.84 27.80 6.86
CA LYS A 450 -6.10 28.14 6.18
C LYS A 450 -7.14 28.72 7.13
N ILE A 451 -7.26 28.15 8.32
CA ILE A 451 -8.25 28.62 9.30
C ILE A 451 -7.84 29.98 9.84
N LEU A 452 -6.62 30.16 10.32
CA LEU A 452 -6.11 31.43 10.83
C LEU A 452 -6.22 32.56 9.80
N LYS A 453 -5.95 32.27 8.52
CA LYS A 453 -6.12 33.21 7.41
C LYS A 453 -7.56 33.71 7.28
N ARG A 454 -8.56 32.84 7.48
CA ARG A 454 -9.98 33.20 7.50
C ARG A 454 -10.34 34.09 8.67
N TYR A 455 -9.61 34.00 9.80
CA TYR A 455 -9.73 34.87 10.97
C TYR A 455 -8.84 36.11 10.87
N GLY A 456 -8.23 36.36 9.72
CA GLY A 456 -7.43 37.55 9.45
C GLY A 456 -6.02 37.52 10.05
N ILE A 457 -5.50 36.30 10.38
CA ILE A 457 -4.13 36.09 10.86
C ILE A 457 -3.34 35.37 9.74
N SER A 458 -2.21 35.95 9.32
CA SER A 458 -1.29 35.36 8.37
C SER A 458 -0.02 34.87 9.09
N ILE A 459 0.12 33.58 9.31
CA ILE A 459 1.27 33.05 10.05
C ILE A 459 2.59 33.09 9.27
N GLY A 460 2.55 33.50 7.99
CA GLY A 460 3.76 33.74 7.17
C GLY A 460 4.40 32.47 6.64
N GLU A 461 5.67 32.58 6.28
CA GLU A 461 6.47 31.51 5.66
C GLU A 461 7.38 30.80 6.66
N ASN A 462 7.62 31.37 7.84
CA ASN A 462 8.45 30.77 8.88
C ASN A 462 7.68 29.70 9.67
N VAL A 463 7.42 28.59 9.02
CA VAL A 463 6.66 27.43 9.55
C VAL A 463 7.51 26.17 9.52
N TYR A 464 7.28 25.29 10.50
CA TYR A 464 7.87 23.96 10.56
C TYR A 464 6.76 22.92 10.78
N ASP A 465 6.54 22.05 9.82
CA ASP A 465 5.50 21.02 9.87
C ASP A 465 6.11 19.65 10.21
N THR A 466 5.69 19.08 11.34
CA THR A 466 6.18 17.76 11.81
C THR A 466 5.68 16.59 10.97
N MET A 467 4.51 16.74 10.33
CA MET A 467 4.01 15.74 9.37
C MET A 467 4.91 15.69 8.12
N LEU A 468 5.33 16.85 7.62
CA LEU A 468 6.26 16.95 6.48
C LEU A 468 7.67 16.46 6.87
N ALA A 469 8.13 16.75 8.08
CA ALA A 469 9.41 16.22 8.59
C ALA A 469 9.41 14.68 8.65
N SER A 470 8.31 14.09 9.13
CA SER A 470 8.10 12.64 9.10
C SER A 470 8.12 12.08 7.68
N TYR A 471 7.41 12.72 6.76
CA TYR A 471 7.33 12.31 5.36
C TYR A 471 8.69 12.37 4.66
N VAL A 472 9.45 13.44 4.85
CA VAL A 472 10.80 13.58 4.28
C VAL A 472 11.74 12.54 4.87
N SER A 473 11.61 12.22 6.16
CA SER A 473 12.40 11.17 6.82
C SER A 473 12.15 9.79 6.18
N ASN A 474 10.88 9.41 5.99
CA ASN A 474 10.51 8.15 5.32
C ASN A 474 9.08 8.22 4.77
N PRO A 475 8.90 8.36 3.44
CA PRO A 475 7.57 8.53 2.83
C PRO A 475 6.67 7.28 2.89
N ASP A 476 7.19 6.11 3.27
CA ASP A 476 6.41 4.87 3.39
C ASP A 476 5.73 4.70 4.75
N GLU A 477 5.97 5.61 5.69
CA GLU A 477 5.45 5.52 7.05
C GLU A 477 4.09 6.22 7.21
N LYS A 478 3.47 6.00 8.37
CA LYS A 478 2.32 6.77 8.80
C LYS A 478 2.81 8.09 9.41
N HIS A 479 2.28 9.21 8.94
CA HIS A 479 2.71 10.54 9.35
C HIS A 479 1.78 11.21 10.36
N GLY A 480 0.78 10.51 10.87
CA GLY A 480 -0.13 11.00 11.89
C GLY A 480 0.58 11.25 13.22
N LEU A 481 0.20 12.34 13.94
CA LEU A 481 0.82 12.72 15.21
C LEU A 481 0.86 11.57 16.21
N LYS A 482 -0.27 10.88 16.40
CA LYS A 482 -0.39 9.78 17.37
C LYS A 482 0.52 8.59 17.01
N ASP A 483 0.63 8.26 15.71
CA ASP A 483 1.50 7.19 15.22
C ASP A 483 2.97 7.53 15.43
N GLN A 484 3.38 8.77 15.11
CA GLN A 484 4.74 9.24 15.26
C GLN A 484 5.17 9.37 16.73
N THR A 485 4.29 9.89 17.58
CA THR A 485 4.54 10.00 19.03
C THR A 485 4.70 8.64 19.68
N ALA A 486 3.85 7.69 19.35
CA ALA A 486 3.98 6.31 19.83
C ALA A 486 5.30 5.66 19.37
N LYS A 487 5.66 5.82 18.11
CA LYS A 487 6.86 5.22 17.52
C LYS A 487 8.16 5.85 18.04
N ILE A 488 8.23 7.18 18.09
CA ILE A 488 9.48 7.92 18.33
C ILE A 488 9.67 8.23 19.80
N LEU A 489 8.61 8.65 20.49
CA LEU A 489 8.67 9.12 21.87
C LEU A 489 8.21 8.07 22.88
N GLY A 490 7.61 6.95 22.43
CA GLY A 490 7.10 5.91 23.31
C GLY A 490 5.92 6.37 24.17
N VAL A 491 5.08 7.30 23.65
CA VAL A 491 3.95 7.88 24.36
C VAL A 491 2.64 7.55 23.64
N ARG A 492 1.65 7.06 24.38
CA ARG A 492 0.28 6.87 23.89
C ARG A 492 -0.53 8.13 24.10
N MET A 493 -0.95 8.76 23.03
CA MET A 493 -1.83 9.91 23.05
C MET A 493 -3.29 9.51 22.89
N THR A 494 -4.21 10.29 23.46
CA THR A 494 -5.66 10.14 23.25
C THR A 494 -6.00 10.35 21.77
N LYS A 495 -6.82 9.46 21.20
CA LYS A 495 -7.32 9.62 19.83
C LYS A 495 -8.57 10.51 19.83
N ILE A 496 -8.78 11.23 18.74
CA ILE A 496 -9.95 12.10 18.59
C ILE A 496 -11.28 11.32 18.73
N ASP A 497 -11.35 10.09 18.26
CA ASP A 497 -12.54 9.23 18.36
C ASP A 497 -12.88 8.86 19.81
N GLU A 498 -11.89 8.87 20.70
CA GLU A 498 -12.10 8.64 22.15
C GLU A 498 -12.76 9.87 22.80
N LEU A 499 -12.61 11.07 22.20
CA LEU A 499 -13.12 12.33 22.72
C LEU A 499 -14.50 12.69 22.13
N ILE A 500 -14.63 12.62 20.79
CA ILE A 500 -15.87 13.03 20.10
C ILE A 500 -16.73 11.85 19.64
N GLY A 501 -16.28 10.60 19.83
CA GLY A 501 -16.96 9.41 19.32
C GLY A 501 -16.76 9.19 17.83
N SER A 502 -17.46 8.21 17.27
CA SER A 502 -17.35 7.82 15.86
C SER A 502 -18.69 7.53 15.19
N GLY A 503 -18.76 7.67 13.86
CA GLY A 503 -19.92 7.39 13.04
C GLY A 503 -21.12 8.29 13.37
N LYS A 504 -22.34 7.72 13.42
CA LYS A 504 -23.58 8.50 13.62
C LYS A 504 -23.73 9.12 15.02
N LYS A 505 -22.88 8.72 15.98
CA LYS A 505 -22.88 9.25 17.36
C LYS A 505 -21.77 10.25 17.60
N GLN A 506 -21.07 10.65 16.57
CA GLN A 506 -19.99 11.63 16.65
C GLN A 506 -20.57 13.00 16.99
N ILE A 507 -20.01 13.65 18.02
CA ILE A 507 -20.34 15.02 18.45
C ILE A 507 -19.30 16.00 17.90
N SER A 508 -19.62 17.29 17.93
CA SER A 508 -18.65 18.34 17.60
C SER A 508 -17.67 18.55 18.77
N MET A 509 -16.43 18.99 18.48
CA MET A 509 -15.50 19.42 19.53
C MET A 509 -16.09 20.53 20.41
N ALA A 510 -16.96 21.39 19.89
CA ALA A 510 -17.66 22.40 20.66
C ALA A 510 -18.58 21.84 21.77
N GLU A 511 -19.01 20.58 21.63
CA GLU A 511 -19.83 19.86 22.60
C GLU A 511 -19.01 19.13 23.67
N VAL A 512 -17.70 19.07 23.50
CA VAL A 512 -16.78 18.43 24.47
C VAL A 512 -16.51 19.41 25.62
N ASP A 513 -16.53 18.92 26.84
CA ASP A 513 -16.18 19.73 28.04
C ASP A 513 -14.73 20.23 27.96
N ILE A 514 -14.49 21.49 28.36
CA ILE A 514 -13.16 22.10 28.36
C ILE A 514 -12.15 21.27 29.15
N GLU A 515 -12.56 20.65 30.26
CA GLU A 515 -11.73 19.76 31.08
C GLU A 515 -11.20 18.53 30.34
N LYS A 516 -11.87 18.10 29.29
CA LYS A 516 -11.47 16.99 28.41
C LYS A 516 -10.73 17.48 27.17
N ALA A 517 -11.16 18.59 26.59
CA ALA A 517 -10.54 19.17 25.39
C ALA A 517 -9.16 19.76 25.68
N ALA A 518 -8.97 20.41 26.83
CA ALA A 518 -7.70 21.04 27.19
C ALA A 518 -6.52 20.06 27.29
N PRO A 519 -6.62 18.92 28.02
CA PRO A 519 -5.55 17.93 28.03
C PRO A 519 -5.24 17.34 26.66
N TYR A 520 -6.25 17.16 25.83
CA TYR A 520 -6.08 16.67 24.45
C TYR A 520 -5.25 17.67 23.62
N SER A 521 -5.65 18.94 23.54
CA SER A 521 -4.97 19.97 22.77
C SER A 521 -3.57 20.29 23.30
N VAL A 522 -3.40 20.34 24.64
CA VAL A 522 -2.08 20.49 25.29
C VAL A 522 -1.15 19.32 24.92
N SER A 523 -1.68 18.10 24.88
CA SER A 523 -0.94 16.92 24.46
C SER A 523 -0.51 17.04 22.98
N ASP A 524 -1.40 17.45 22.10
CA ASP A 524 -1.12 17.58 20.68
C ASP A 524 -0.03 18.62 20.41
N THR A 525 -0.08 19.80 21.04
CA THR A 525 0.96 20.82 20.88
C THR A 525 2.28 20.43 21.53
N THR A 526 2.26 19.81 22.73
CA THR A 526 3.48 19.42 23.44
C THR A 526 4.28 18.38 22.66
N TYR A 527 3.61 17.31 22.20
CA TYR A 527 4.29 16.25 21.47
C TYR A 527 4.63 16.65 20.03
N THR A 528 3.89 17.54 19.41
CA THR A 528 4.31 18.17 18.15
C THR A 528 5.63 18.92 18.32
N LEU A 529 5.80 19.65 19.40
CA LEU A 529 7.04 20.36 19.70
C LEU A 529 8.21 19.40 19.97
N GLU A 530 7.97 18.30 20.71
CA GLU A 530 8.98 17.25 20.96
C GLU A 530 9.36 16.52 19.66
N LEU A 531 8.41 16.21 18.79
CA LEU A 531 8.68 15.63 17.47
C LEU A 531 9.50 16.58 16.59
N ALA A 532 9.19 17.88 16.60
CA ALA A 532 9.97 18.89 15.88
C ALA A 532 11.41 18.90 16.36
N LYS A 533 11.64 18.86 17.69
CA LYS A 533 12.99 18.75 18.28
C LYS A 533 13.69 17.47 17.84
N HIS A 534 12.97 16.33 17.82
CA HIS A 534 13.51 15.07 17.34
C HIS A 534 13.94 15.14 15.87
N TYR A 535 13.07 15.62 14.98
CA TYR A 535 13.38 15.71 13.55
C TYR A 535 14.48 16.70 13.23
N LYS A 536 14.48 17.88 13.85
CA LYS A 536 15.59 18.87 13.71
C LYS A 536 16.95 18.30 14.12
N LYS A 537 16.98 17.37 15.06
CA LYS A 537 18.22 16.73 15.52
C LYS A 537 18.64 15.55 14.62
N ASN A 538 17.69 14.77 14.09
CA ASN A 538 17.96 13.47 13.49
C ASN A 538 17.88 13.44 11.96
N LEU A 539 17.26 14.43 11.32
CA LEU A 539 17.33 14.58 9.87
C LEU A 539 18.77 14.94 9.48
N ASP A 540 19.31 14.23 8.50
CA ASP A 540 20.60 14.62 7.94
C ASP A 540 20.47 15.91 7.10
N LYS A 541 21.61 16.49 6.74
CA LYS A 541 21.70 17.77 6.04
C LYS A 541 20.91 17.78 4.72
N SER A 542 20.87 16.66 4.00
CA SER A 542 20.19 16.55 2.71
C SER A 542 18.67 16.61 2.89
N LEU A 543 18.14 15.80 3.82
CA LEU A 543 16.72 15.75 4.13
C LEU A 543 16.23 17.05 4.81
N SER A 544 17.04 17.64 5.70
CA SER A 544 16.73 18.96 6.29
C SER A 544 16.57 20.03 5.20
N LYS A 545 17.46 20.02 4.20
CA LYS A 545 17.36 20.94 3.06
C LYS A 545 16.08 20.77 2.26
N VAL A 546 15.68 19.53 1.97
CA VAL A 546 14.38 19.24 1.30
C VAL A 546 13.21 19.79 2.12
N LEU A 547 13.24 19.58 3.43
CA LEU A 547 12.17 20.06 4.31
C LEU A 547 12.12 21.60 4.37
N GLU A 548 13.26 22.25 4.57
CA GLU A 548 13.38 23.68 4.82
C GLU A 548 13.26 24.54 3.55
N GLU A 549 13.77 24.03 2.40
CA GLU A 549 13.78 24.79 1.14
C GLU A 549 12.62 24.44 0.21
N ILE A 550 11.98 23.28 0.39
CA ILE A 550 10.92 22.81 -0.53
C ILE A 550 9.61 22.58 0.21
N GLU A 551 9.56 21.69 1.21
CA GLU A 551 8.27 21.24 1.75
C GLU A 551 7.61 22.29 2.67
N ASN A 552 8.33 22.85 3.62
CA ASN A 552 7.79 23.89 4.53
C ASN A 552 7.41 25.17 3.77
N PRO A 553 8.25 25.73 2.85
CA PRO A 553 7.88 26.89 2.07
C PRO A 553 6.69 26.67 1.13
N LEU A 554 6.38 25.43 0.78
CA LEU A 554 5.22 25.09 -0.04
C LEU A 554 3.88 25.15 0.74
N VAL A 555 3.90 25.06 2.07
CA VAL A 555 2.69 25.12 2.92
C VAL A 555 1.83 26.37 2.63
N PRO A 556 2.36 27.61 2.71
CA PRO A 556 1.57 28.79 2.37
C PRO A 556 1.10 28.80 0.92
N VAL A 557 1.90 28.29 -0.02
CA VAL A 557 1.53 28.22 -1.45
C VAL A 557 0.29 27.39 -1.65
N LEU A 558 0.31 26.14 -1.14
CA LEU A 558 -0.83 25.23 -1.25
C LEU A 558 -2.04 25.73 -0.47
N SER A 559 -1.83 26.32 0.69
CA SER A 559 -2.92 26.89 1.50
C SER A 559 -3.66 27.98 0.73
N GLU A 560 -2.94 28.91 0.10
CA GLU A 560 -3.54 29.99 -0.71
C GLU A 560 -4.21 29.43 -1.97
N MET A 561 -3.61 28.45 -2.65
CA MET A 561 -4.25 27.77 -3.79
C MET A 561 -5.58 27.14 -3.39
N GLU A 562 -5.62 26.43 -2.27
CA GLU A 562 -6.83 25.82 -1.73
C GLU A 562 -7.88 26.86 -1.32
N LEU A 563 -7.46 27.97 -0.71
CA LEU A 563 -8.36 29.10 -0.35
C LEU A 563 -8.87 29.83 -1.58
N ASN A 564 -8.06 30.02 -2.62
CA ASN A 564 -8.49 30.62 -3.89
C ASN A 564 -9.56 29.76 -4.55
N GLY A 565 -9.34 28.45 -4.59
CA GLY A 565 -10.21 27.51 -5.29
C GLY A 565 -10.30 27.78 -6.80
N VAL A 566 -11.18 27.08 -7.47
CA VAL A 566 -11.36 27.15 -8.93
C VAL A 566 -12.80 27.41 -9.28
N ARG A 567 -13.04 28.37 -10.17
CA ARG A 567 -14.37 28.73 -10.68
C ARG A 567 -14.89 27.66 -11.62
N ILE A 568 -16.15 27.25 -11.43
CA ILE A 568 -16.81 26.26 -12.27
C ILE A 568 -18.07 26.85 -12.92
N ASP A 569 -18.16 26.70 -14.23
CA ASP A 569 -19.40 26.95 -14.98
C ASP A 569 -20.30 25.71 -14.93
N VAL A 570 -21.29 25.80 -14.04
CA VAL A 570 -22.27 24.71 -13.81
C VAL A 570 -23.09 24.41 -15.06
N LYS A 571 -23.37 25.43 -15.90
CA LYS A 571 -24.17 25.24 -17.11
C LYS A 571 -23.44 24.32 -18.09
N VAL A 572 -22.15 24.54 -18.29
CA VAL A 572 -21.31 23.68 -19.15
C VAL A 572 -21.32 22.24 -18.68
N LEU A 573 -21.19 22.00 -17.35
CA LEU A 573 -21.23 20.62 -16.80
C LEU A 573 -22.61 19.97 -16.99
N LYS A 574 -23.69 20.72 -16.77
CA LYS A 574 -25.05 20.19 -16.98
C LYS A 574 -25.34 19.84 -18.43
N ASP A 575 -24.91 20.68 -19.37
CA ASP A 575 -25.08 20.42 -20.80
C ASP A 575 -24.27 19.19 -21.22
N LEU A 576 -23.04 19.08 -20.73
CA LEU A 576 -22.17 17.92 -20.97
C LEU A 576 -22.75 16.64 -20.33
N SER A 577 -23.30 16.71 -19.11
CA SER A 577 -23.99 15.58 -18.47
C SER A 577 -25.11 15.04 -19.32
N ARG A 578 -25.92 15.91 -19.93
CA ARG A 578 -27.02 15.51 -20.86
C ARG A 578 -26.46 14.84 -22.10
N GLU A 579 -25.41 15.39 -22.71
CA GLU A 579 -24.75 14.80 -23.89
C GLU A 579 -24.23 13.40 -23.59
N ILE A 580 -23.50 13.22 -22.48
CA ILE A 580 -22.93 11.95 -22.08
C ILE A 580 -24.03 10.95 -21.69
N THR A 581 -25.04 11.38 -20.93
CA THR A 581 -26.16 10.50 -20.53
C THR A 581 -26.90 9.92 -21.72
N LYS A 582 -27.06 10.71 -22.80
CA LYS A 582 -27.68 10.19 -24.04
C LYS A 582 -26.84 9.05 -24.61
N LYS A 583 -25.52 9.22 -24.72
CA LYS A 583 -24.61 8.16 -25.23
C LYS A 583 -24.60 6.93 -24.32
N VAL A 584 -24.59 7.13 -23.01
CA VAL A 584 -24.64 6.02 -22.03
C VAL A 584 -25.90 5.19 -22.23
N ARG A 585 -27.06 5.81 -22.44
CA ARG A 585 -28.33 5.09 -22.70
C ARG A 585 -28.30 4.34 -24.05
N GLU A 586 -27.68 4.91 -25.08
CA GLU A 586 -27.52 4.24 -26.38
C GLU A 586 -26.63 2.99 -26.25
N LEU A 587 -25.52 3.10 -25.52
CA LEU A 587 -24.62 1.98 -25.23
C LEU A 587 -25.28 0.92 -24.35
N GLU A 588 -26.00 1.33 -23.32
CA GLU A 588 -26.74 0.43 -22.43
C GLU A 588 -27.77 -0.41 -23.20
N LYS A 589 -28.55 0.25 -24.06
CA LYS A 589 -29.48 -0.42 -24.93
C LYS A 589 -28.81 -1.45 -25.81
N TYR A 590 -27.71 -1.06 -26.48
CA TYR A 590 -26.96 -1.96 -27.34
C TYR A 590 -26.38 -3.16 -26.56
N ILE A 591 -25.79 -2.92 -25.39
CA ILE A 591 -25.24 -3.96 -24.53
C ILE A 591 -26.33 -4.97 -24.11
N PHE A 592 -27.53 -4.49 -23.75
CA PHE A 592 -28.65 -5.35 -23.36
C PHE A 592 -29.26 -6.12 -24.54
N GLU A 593 -29.25 -5.52 -25.72
CA GLU A 593 -29.70 -6.20 -26.96
C GLU A 593 -28.77 -7.38 -27.29
N VAL A 594 -27.43 -7.17 -27.21
CA VAL A 594 -26.46 -8.24 -27.45
C VAL A 594 -26.49 -9.28 -26.31
N ALA A 595 -26.58 -8.86 -25.06
CA ALA A 595 -26.66 -9.74 -23.89
C ALA A 595 -28.03 -10.49 -23.81
N LYS A 596 -29.05 -10.02 -24.49
CA LYS A 596 -30.44 -10.52 -24.46
C LYS A 596 -31.11 -10.44 -23.09
N GLU A 597 -30.58 -9.61 -22.18
CA GLU A 597 -31.15 -9.36 -20.85
C GLU A 597 -30.60 -8.07 -20.24
N PRO A 598 -31.33 -7.38 -19.37
CA PRO A 598 -30.81 -6.29 -18.58
C PRO A 598 -29.98 -6.84 -17.40
N PHE A 599 -28.87 -6.19 -17.10
CA PHE A 599 -28.01 -6.50 -15.95
C PHE A 599 -27.24 -5.24 -15.52
N ASN A 600 -26.62 -5.27 -14.35
CA ASN A 600 -25.77 -4.15 -13.90
C ASN A 600 -24.38 -4.24 -14.56
N ILE A 601 -24.15 -3.42 -15.59
CA ILE A 601 -22.90 -3.36 -16.39
C ILE A 601 -21.69 -2.97 -15.51
N ASN A 602 -21.92 -2.23 -14.43
CA ASN A 602 -20.89 -1.85 -13.48
C ASN A 602 -20.57 -2.93 -12.43
N SER A 603 -21.38 -4.00 -12.35
CA SER A 603 -21.12 -5.15 -11.47
C SER A 603 -20.13 -6.12 -12.12
N PRO A 604 -18.90 -6.29 -11.60
CA PRO A 604 -17.93 -7.24 -12.18
C PRO A 604 -18.47 -8.67 -12.24
N GLN A 605 -19.26 -9.07 -11.23
CA GLN A 605 -19.84 -10.40 -11.13
C GLN A 605 -20.88 -10.66 -12.21
N GLN A 606 -21.84 -9.71 -12.40
CA GLN A 606 -22.90 -9.88 -13.40
C GLN A 606 -22.32 -9.79 -14.81
N LEU A 607 -21.40 -8.83 -15.02
CA LEU A 607 -20.73 -8.69 -16.30
C LEU A 607 -19.92 -9.95 -16.66
N GLY A 608 -19.16 -10.50 -15.71
CA GLY A 608 -18.38 -11.73 -15.93
C GLY A 608 -19.27 -12.90 -16.37
N LYS A 609 -20.45 -13.08 -15.73
CA LYS A 609 -21.42 -14.09 -16.14
C LYS A 609 -21.91 -13.88 -17.56
N VAL A 610 -22.27 -12.64 -17.91
CA VAL A 610 -22.76 -12.35 -19.27
C VAL A 610 -21.70 -12.60 -20.32
N LEU A 611 -20.47 -12.12 -20.11
CA LEU A 611 -19.41 -12.25 -21.11
C LEU A 611 -18.92 -13.70 -21.28
N PHE A 612 -18.68 -14.40 -20.18
CA PHE A 612 -17.97 -15.69 -20.21
C PHE A 612 -18.87 -16.93 -20.13
N GLU A 613 -20.03 -16.82 -19.45
CA GLU A 613 -20.94 -17.96 -19.33
C GLU A 613 -22.07 -17.93 -20.39
N LYS A 614 -22.54 -16.72 -20.77
CA LYS A 614 -23.67 -16.59 -21.69
C LYS A 614 -23.26 -16.30 -23.14
N LEU A 615 -22.31 -15.40 -23.34
CA LEU A 615 -21.82 -15.05 -24.67
C LEU A 615 -20.62 -15.90 -25.07
N GLU A 616 -20.12 -16.75 -24.17
CA GLU A 616 -19.02 -17.70 -24.39
C GLU A 616 -17.78 -17.07 -25.05
N ILE A 617 -17.48 -15.80 -24.68
CA ILE A 617 -16.32 -15.11 -25.23
C ILE A 617 -15.06 -15.80 -24.71
N GLU A 618 -14.24 -16.31 -25.62
CA GLU A 618 -12.97 -16.99 -25.28
C GLU A 618 -12.07 -16.08 -24.45
N HIS A 619 -11.62 -16.57 -23.32
CA HIS A 619 -10.70 -15.85 -22.46
C HIS A 619 -9.54 -16.77 -22.00
N GLU A 620 -8.33 -16.26 -22.01
CA GLU A 620 -7.19 -16.86 -21.33
C GLU A 620 -7.26 -16.54 -19.82
N GLY A 621 -8.16 -17.16 -19.17
CA GLY A 621 -8.59 -17.30 -17.81
C GLY A 621 -7.77 -16.71 -16.70
N LYS A 622 -7.82 -15.41 -16.41
CA LYS A 622 -7.53 -14.90 -15.06
C LYS A 622 -8.81 -14.78 -14.27
N VAL A 623 -9.11 -15.81 -13.50
CA VAL A 623 -10.14 -15.73 -12.45
C VAL A 623 -9.56 -14.94 -11.28
N THR A 624 -10.34 -14.04 -10.67
CA THR A 624 -9.91 -13.28 -9.48
C THR A 624 -9.70 -14.22 -8.29
N LYS A 625 -9.08 -13.72 -7.22
CA LYS A 625 -8.89 -14.50 -5.97
C LYS A 625 -10.18 -15.08 -5.37
N SER A 626 -11.34 -14.53 -5.74
CA SER A 626 -12.66 -14.97 -5.29
C SER A 626 -13.36 -15.92 -6.26
N GLY A 627 -12.66 -16.48 -7.25
CA GLY A 627 -13.26 -17.37 -8.25
C GLY A 627 -14.07 -16.64 -9.32
N GLN A 628 -14.06 -15.32 -9.35
CA GLN A 628 -14.79 -14.51 -10.32
C GLN A 628 -13.91 -14.14 -11.50
N TYR A 629 -14.52 -13.99 -12.67
CA TYR A 629 -13.84 -13.47 -13.85
C TYR A 629 -13.38 -12.03 -13.64
N SER A 630 -12.12 -11.72 -14.00
CA SER A 630 -11.66 -10.33 -14.02
C SER A 630 -12.36 -9.60 -15.17
N THR A 631 -12.94 -8.44 -14.84
CA THR A 631 -13.54 -7.51 -15.81
C THR A 631 -12.88 -6.14 -15.72
N ASP A 632 -11.61 -6.08 -15.29
CA ASP A 632 -10.83 -4.86 -15.33
C ASP A 632 -10.56 -4.41 -16.78
N VAL A 633 -10.24 -3.13 -16.96
CA VAL A 633 -10.05 -2.52 -18.28
C VAL A 633 -9.01 -3.26 -19.10
N ARG A 634 -7.90 -3.70 -18.51
CA ARG A 634 -6.83 -4.42 -19.22
C ARG A 634 -7.29 -5.78 -19.72
N THR A 635 -8.06 -6.49 -18.90
CA THR A 635 -8.66 -7.77 -19.29
C THR A 635 -9.65 -7.57 -20.42
N LEU A 636 -10.53 -6.57 -20.31
CA LEU A 636 -11.50 -6.25 -21.37
C LEU A 636 -10.83 -5.81 -22.66
N GLU A 637 -9.80 -4.97 -22.61
CA GLU A 637 -9.02 -4.56 -23.80
C GLU A 637 -8.35 -5.76 -24.51
N ALA A 638 -7.80 -6.70 -23.75
CA ALA A 638 -7.25 -7.92 -24.33
C ALA A 638 -8.32 -8.79 -25.02
N LEU A 639 -9.50 -8.86 -24.42
CA LEU A 639 -10.63 -9.65 -24.94
C LEU A 639 -11.31 -8.98 -26.14
N SER A 640 -11.20 -7.66 -26.30
CA SER A 640 -11.85 -6.94 -27.40
C SER A 640 -11.39 -7.41 -28.78
N GLN A 641 -10.17 -7.94 -28.89
CA GLN A 641 -9.65 -8.54 -30.13
C GLN A 641 -10.37 -9.83 -30.54
N HIS A 642 -10.98 -10.54 -29.60
CA HIS A 642 -11.71 -11.78 -29.81
C HIS A 642 -13.23 -11.57 -29.87
N ASP A 643 -13.70 -10.37 -29.58
CA ASP A 643 -15.12 -10.01 -29.56
C ASP A 643 -15.65 -9.63 -30.96
N LYS A 644 -16.36 -10.56 -31.58
CA LYS A 644 -17.00 -10.34 -32.88
C LYS A 644 -18.26 -9.48 -32.79
N THR A 645 -18.79 -9.26 -31.61
CA THR A 645 -20.05 -8.55 -31.39
C THR A 645 -19.85 -7.06 -31.09
N GLY A 646 -18.66 -6.63 -30.69
CA GLY A 646 -18.37 -5.27 -30.27
C GLY A 646 -18.89 -4.91 -28.87
N ILE A 647 -19.47 -5.87 -28.13
CA ILE A 647 -20.03 -5.63 -26.78
C ILE A 647 -18.95 -5.19 -25.80
N ILE A 648 -17.74 -5.74 -25.87
CA ILE A 648 -16.65 -5.41 -24.95
C ILE A 648 -16.23 -3.95 -25.13
N THR A 649 -16.09 -3.49 -26.37
CA THR A 649 -15.79 -2.09 -26.69
C THR A 649 -16.89 -1.17 -26.15
N ALA A 650 -18.16 -1.54 -26.34
CA ALA A 650 -19.29 -0.78 -25.82
C ALA A 650 -19.31 -0.74 -24.29
N ILE A 651 -18.95 -1.83 -23.59
CA ILE A 651 -18.84 -1.88 -22.13
C ILE A 651 -17.71 -1.00 -21.60
N ILE A 652 -16.55 -1.02 -22.27
CA ILE A 652 -15.43 -0.15 -21.90
C ILE A 652 -15.85 1.32 -22.02
N GLU A 653 -16.47 1.71 -23.13
CA GLU A 653 -16.96 3.06 -23.35
C GLU A 653 -18.07 3.44 -22.34
N TYR A 654 -19.05 2.57 -22.10
CA TYR A 654 -20.10 2.77 -21.12
C TYR A 654 -19.53 3.06 -19.73
N ARG A 655 -18.57 2.26 -19.25
CA ARG A 655 -17.94 2.44 -17.95
C ARG A 655 -17.14 3.74 -17.86
N GLN A 656 -16.42 4.09 -18.93
CA GLN A 656 -15.69 5.36 -19.00
C GLN A 656 -16.65 6.56 -18.92
N LEU A 657 -17.72 6.55 -19.69
CA LEU A 657 -18.72 7.62 -19.72
C LEU A 657 -19.51 7.72 -18.40
N SER A 658 -19.91 6.59 -17.84
CA SER A 658 -20.60 6.55 -16.52
C SER A 658 -19.71 7.13 -15.42
N LYS A 659 -18.41 6.85 -15.46
CA LYS A 659 -17.44 7.44 -14.53
C LYS A 659 -17.32 8.96 -14.72
N LEU A 660 -17.33 9.46 -15.97
CA LEU A 660 -17.31 10.90 -16.21
C LEU A 660 -18.52 11.60 -15.61
N ILE A 661 -19.70 11.02 -15.72
CA ILE A 661 -20.93 11.57 -15.12
C ILE A 661 -20.80 11.60 -13.60
N SER A 662 -20.61 10.45 -12.99
CA SER A 662 -20.63 10.32 -11.52
C SER A 662 -19.51 11.06 -10.82
N THR A 663 -18.32 11.13 -11.43
CA THR A 663 -17.13 11.73 -10.81
C THR A 663 -17.03 13.24 -11.06
N TYR A 664 -17.48 13.71 -12.21
CA TYR A 664 -17.25 15.09 -12.61
C TYR A 664 -18.53 15.88 -12.90
N THR A 665 -19.33 15.49 -13.91
CA THR A 665 -20.43 16.40 -14.34
C THR A 665 -21.53 16.54 -13.30
N ASP A 666 -21.81 15.53 -12.51
CA ASP A 666 -22.87 15.56 -11.48
C ASP A 666 -22.27 15.91 -10.11
N SER A 667 -21.08 15.42 -9.79
CA SER A 667 -20.47 15.62 -8.46
C SER A 667 -19.85 17.00 -8.27
N LEU A 668 -19.17 17.59 -9.27
CA LEU A 668 -18.50 18.87 -9.11
C LEU A 668 -19.47 20.03 -8.77
N PRO A 669 -20.66 20.15 -9.37
CA PRO A 669 -21.61 21.20 -9.01
C PRO A 669 -22.04 21.16 -7.53
N GLU A 670 -22.09 19.97 -6.91
CA GLU A 670 -22.46 19.81 -5.49
C GLU A 670 -21.36 20.23 -4.54
N GLN A 671 -20.11 20.29 -5.01
CA GLN A 671 -18.93 20.65 -4.21
C GLN A 671 -18.58 22.14 -4.25
N ILE A 672 -19.37 22.95 -4.97
CA ILE A 672 -19.16 24.40 -5.03
C ILE A 672 -19.47 25.01 -3.67
N ASN A 673 -18.50 25.69 -3.09
CA ASN A 673 -18.69 26.46 -1.86
C ASN A 673 -19.62 27.65 -2.14
N LYS A 674 -20.75 27.74 -1.43
CA LYS A 674 -21.77 28.74 -1.62
C LYS A 674 -21.32 30.18 -1.33
N LYS A 675 -20.28 30.36 -0.50
CA LYS A 675 -19.75 31.67 -0.14
C LYS A 675 -18.79 32.21 -1.21
N THR A 676 -17.91 31.36 -1.72
CA THR A 676 -16.88 31.76 -2.68
C THR A 676 -17.31 31.55 -4.14
N GLY A 677 -18.26 30.65 -4.40
CA GLY A 677 -18.66 30.24 -5.74
C GLY A 677 -17.63 29.36 -6.46
N ASN A 678 -16.60 28.89 -5.75
CA ASN A 678 -15.50 28.08 -6.26
C ASN A 678 -15.51 26.68 -5.65
N ILE A 679 -14.80 25.74 -6.30
CA ILE A 679 -14.43 24.46 -5.72
C ILE A 679 -13.06 24.60 -5.05
N HIS A 680 -12.94 24.09 -3.84
CA HIS A 680 -11.71 24.10 -3.04
C HIS A 680 -11.23 22.67 -2.86
N CYS A 681 -10.28 22.24 -3.69
CA CYS A 681 -9.67 20.91 -3.56
C CYS A 681 -8.47 20.97 -2.61
N ASP A 682 -8.12 19.83 -2.01
CA ASP A 682 -6.92 19.70 -1.20
C ASP A 682 -5.74 19.22 -2.06
N PHE A 683 -4.55 19.78 -1.83
CA PHE A 683 -3.28 19.32 -2.37
C PHE A 683 -2.44 18.68 -1.28
N ASN A 684 -2.21 17.38 -1.38
CA ASN A 684 -1.52 16.62 -0.34
C ASN A 684 -0.04 16.41 -0.68
N GLN A 685 0.84 16.74 0.27
CA GLN A 685 2.30 16.59 0.13
C GLN A 685 2.80 15.19 0.54
N THR A 686 2.06 14.45 1.36
CA THR A 686 2.53 13.24 2.07
C THR A 686 1.95 11.92 1.55
N ILE A 687 1.22 11.93 0.43
CA ILE A 687 0.54 10.73 -0.08
C ILE A 687 1.41 9.93 -1.04
N THR A 688 2.18 10.60 -1.90
CA THR A 688 3.00 9.91 -2.90
C THR A 688 4.40 9.65 -2.38
N THR A 689 4.99 8.51 -2.72
CA THR A 689 6.37 8.19 -2.34
C THR A 689 7.43 8.86 -3.21
N THR A 690 7.03 9.56 -4.27
CA THR A 690 7.92 10.21 -5.24
C THR A 690 8.10 11.71 -5.02
N GLY A 691 7.42 12.32 -4.05
CA GLY A 691 7.43 13.77 -3.85
C GLY A 691 6.38 14.53 -4.66
N ARG A 692 5.67 13.88 -5.60
CA ARG A 692 4.58 14.51 -6.33
C ARG A 692 3.43 14.89 -5.40
N LEU A 693 2.74 15.99 -5.69
CA LEU A 693 1.48 16.31 -5.03
C LEU A 693 0.38 15.34 -5.48
N SER A 694 -0.58 15.09 -4.61
CA SER A 694 -1.85 14.47 -4.97
C SER A 694 -3.00 15.41 -4.63
N SER A 695 -4.09 15.33 -5.38
CA SER A 695 -5.28 16.13 -5.14
C SER A 695 -6.45 15.26 -4.66
N SER A 696 -7.26 15.82 -3.75
CA SER A 696 -8.47 15.18 -3.23
C SER A 696 -9.56 16.21 -2.94
N ASN A 697 -10.79 15.78 -2.73
CA ASN A 697 -11.94 16.56 -2.33
C ASN A 697 -12.25 17.81 -3.18
N PRO A 698 -12.32 17.71 -4.54
CA PRO A 698 -12.17 16.58 -5.46
C PRO A 698 -10.74 16.41 -6.00
N ASN A 699 -10.46 15.24 -6.60
CA ASN A 699 -9.21 15.05 -7.34
C ASN A 699 -9.31 15.67 -8.74
N LEU A 700 -8.79 16.89 -8.90
CA LEU A 700 -8.78 17.61 -10.17
C LEU A 700 -7.60 17.23 -11.07
N GLN A 701 -6.57 16.56 -10.55
CA GLN A 701 -5.42 16.08 -11.33
C GLN A 701 -5.75 14.90 -12.26
N ASN A 702 -6.88 14.21 -12.02
CA ASN A 702 -7.30 13.03 -12.77
C ASN A 702 -8.39 13.33 -13.84
N ILE A 703 -8.64 14.60 -14.17
CA ILE A 703 -9.59 14.96 -15.25
C ILE A 703 -9.04 14.43 -16.57
N PRO A 704 -9.78 13.57 -17.30
CA PRO A 704 -9.25 12.89 -18.49
C PRO A 704 -8.89 13.86 -19.62
N ILE A 705 -7.76 13.60 -20.26
CA ILE A 705 -7.25 14.39 -21.40
C ILE A 705 -7.20 13.58 -22.71
N ARG A 706 -7.39 12.25 -22.66
CA ARG A 706 -7.29 11.39 -23.85
C ARG A 706 -8.58 11.31 -24.65
N SER A 707 -9.73 11.32 -23.99
CA SER A 707 -11.03 11.27 -24.67
C SER A 707 -11.56 12.67 -24.93
N GLU A 708 -12.20 12.89 -26.08
CA GLU A 708 -12.79 14.20 -26.44
C GLU A 708 -13.84 14.68 -25.44
N LEU A 709 -14.69 13.76 -24.94
CA LEU A 709 -15.68 14.09 -23.92
C LEU A 709 -15.05 14.40 -22.57
N GLY A 710 -13.98 13.69 -22.21
CA GLY A 710 -13.20 13.99 -20.98
C GLY A 710 -12.56 15.37 -21.04
N LYS A 711 -11.96 15.73 -22.18
CA LYS A 711 -11.40 17.08 -22.39
C LYS A 711 -12.46 18.17 -22.26
N LYS A 712 -13.70 17.93 -22.75
CA LYS A 712 -14.79 18.91 -22.66
C LYS A 712 -15.13 19.31 -21.20
N ILE A 713 -14.82 18.46 -20.20
CA ILE A 713 -15.00 18.80 -18.78
C ILE A 713 -14.17 20.05 -18.42
N ARG A 714 -12.98 20.20 -19.00
CA ARG A 714 -12.09 21.33 -18.77
C ARG A 714 -12.70 22.68 -19.21
N LYS A 715 -13.72 22.67 -20.10
CA LYS A 715 -14.45 23.88 -20.49
C LYS A 715 -15.22 24.52 -19.33
N ALA A 716 -15.55 23.74 -18.32
CA ALA A 716 -16.24 24.26 -17.14
C ALA A 716 -15.33 25.05 -16.20
N PHE A 717 -14.03 24.92 -16.30
CA PHE A 717 -13.07 25.61 -15.45
C PHE A 717 -12.71 26.95 -16.06
N THR A 718 -13.14 28.04 -15.42
CA THR A 718 -13.06 29.41 -15.94
C THR A 718 -12.40 30.36 -14.97
N SER A 719 -12.06 31.56 -15.41
CA SER A 719 -11.59 32.62 -14.52
C SER A 719 -12.66 33.01 -13.49
N SER A 720 -12.23 33.35 -12.27
CA SER A 720 -13.06 33.92 -11.22
C SER A 720 -13.24 35.46 -11.37
N PHE A 721 -12.46 36.08 -12.24
CA PHE A 721 -12.53 37.53 -12.52
C PHE A 721 -13.41 37.79 -13.74
N ASP A 722 -14.16 38.87 -13.71
CA ASP A 722 -14.86 39.39 -14.88
C ASP A 722 -13.84 39.78 -15.94
N ASP A 723 -14.02 39.28 -17.17
CA ASP A 723 -13.06 39.42 -18.30
C ASP A 723 -11.64 38.86 -18.02
N GLY A 724 -11.46 38.06 -16.97
CA GLY A 724 -10.23 37.36 -16.68
C GLY A 724 -9.98 36.18 -17.65
N MET A 725 -8.75 35.73 -17.68
CA MET A 725 -8.33 34.56 -18.49
C MET A 725 -7.54 33.59 -17.63
N LEU A 726 -7.52 32.33 -18.07
CA LEU A 726 -6.61 31.33 -17.53
C LEU A 726 -5.31 31.31 -18.34
N LEU A 727 -4.21 31.18 -17.62
CA LEU A 727 -2.88 30.95 -18.19
C LEU A 727 -2.36 29.61 -17.70
N SER A 728 -2.13 28.68 -18.62
CA SER A 728 -1.45 27.41 -18.36
C SER A 728 0.03 27.52 -18.70
N ALA A 729 0.86 26.92 -17.86
CA ALA A 729 2.30 26.80 -18.05
C ALA A 729 2.72 25.36 -17.79
N ASP A 730 3.15 24.65 -18.84
CA ASP A 730 3.51 23.22 -18.82
C ASP A 730 4.98 23.02 -19.17
N TYR A 731 5.68 22.20 -18.36
CA TYR A 731 7.06 21.86 -18.62
C TYR A 731 7.22 20.96 -19.86
N SER A 732 8.03 21.39 -20.81
CA SER A 732 8.36 20.59 -21.99
C SER A 732 9.33 19.46 -21.64
N GLN A 733 8.82 18.22 -21.59
CA GLN A 733 9.60 16.98 -21.47
C GLN A 733 10.56 16.97 -20.27
N ILE A 734 10.10 17.41 -19.11
CA ILE A 734 10.94 17.61 -17.92
C ILE A 734 11.72 16.36 -17.52
N GLU A 735 11.11 15.18 -17.51
CA GLU A 735 11.76 13.93 -17.11
C GLU A 735 12.91 13.54 -18.06
N LEU A 736 12.77 13.81 -19.37
CA LEU A 736 13.84 13.58 -20.36
C LEU A 736 14.98 14.57 -20.21
N ARG A 737 14.70 15.83 -19.85
CA ARG A 737 15.72 16.83 -19.53
C ARG A 737 16.50 16.46 -18.28
N ILE A 738 15.81 15.97 -17.26
CA ILE A 738 16.42 15.45 -16.05
C ILE A 738 17.29 14.23 -16.36
N LEU A 739 16.81 13.31 -17.20
CA LEU A 739 17.60 12.15 -17.66
C LEU A 739 18.87 12.60 -18.39
N ALA A 740 18.77 13.58 -19.29
CA ALA A 740 19.94 14.13 -20.00
C ALA A 740 20.98 14.70 -19.02
N HIS A 741 20.52 15.48 -18.02
CA HIS A 741 21.38 16.05 -16.99
C HIS A 741 22.02 14.95 -16.13
N MET A 742 21.23 14.06 -15.53
CA MET A 742 21.73 13.07 -14.57
C MET A 742 22.62 12.00 -15.22
N SER A 743 22.31 11.57 -16.45
CA SER A 743 23.15 10.63 -17.20
C SER A 743 24.40 11.28 -17.77
N GLY A 744 24.37 12.60 -18.02
CA GLY A 744 25.39 13.33 -18.74
C GLY A 744 25.63 12.78 -20.15
N ASP A 745 24.59 12.21 -20.77
CA ASP A 745 24.69 11.69 -22.15
C ASP A 745 24.90 12.83 -23.14
N PRO A 746 26.01 12.85 -23.89
CA PRO A 746 26.37 14.00 -24.71
C PRO A 746 25.40 14.24 -25.87
N VAL A 747 24.74 13.20 -26.36
CA VAL A 747 23.78 13.33 -27.49
C VAL A 747 22.49 13.96 -26.95
N LEU A 748 21.99 13.51 -25.80
CA LEU A 748 20.79 14.09 -25.18
C LEU A 748 21.06 15.55 -24.74
N VAL A 749 22.17 15.80 -24.07
CA VAL A 749 22.55 17.16 -23.61
C VAL A 749 22.65 18.12 -24.77
N LYS A 750 23.34 17.70 -25.86
CA LYS A 750 23.47 18.51 -27.05
C LYS A 750 22.14 18.81 -27.73
N ALA A 751 21.29 17.79 -27.88
CA ALA A 751 19.97 17.94 -28.48
C ALA A 751 19.09 18.95 -27.71
N PHE A 752 19.03 18.85 -26.39
CA PHE A 752 18.27 19.79 -25.56
C PHE A 752 18.86 21.21 -25.57
N LYS A 753 20.18 21.37 -25.55
CA LYS A 753 20.84 22.68 -25.64
C LYS A 753 20.60 23.35 -27.01
N ALA A 754 20.49 22.54 -28.05
CA ALA A 754 20.17 23.02 -29.40
C ALA A 754 18.67 23.27 -29.63
N GLY A 755 17.80 22.92 -28.69
CA GLY A 755 16.34 23.04 -28.85
C GLY A 755 15.73 22.03 -29.82
N GLU A 756 16.44 20.90 -30.09
CA GLU A 756 15.95 19.85 -30.98
C GLU A 756 14.72 19.13 -30.42
N ASP A 757 13.84 18.65 -31.29
CA ASP A 757 12.76 17.73 -30.89
C ASP A 757 13.35 16.37 -30.56
N ILE A 758 13.45 16.06 -29.23
CA ILE A 758 14.07 14.84 -28.76
C ILE A 758 13.36 13.57 -29.22
N HIS A 759 12.05 13.62 -29.47
CA HIS A 759 11.31 12.47 -29.98
C HIS A 759 11.64 12.22 -31.46
N LYS A 760 11.84 13.30 -32.22
CA LYS A 760 12.30 13.23 -33.58
C LYS A 760 13.76 12.76 -33.65
N ARG A 761 14.61 13.25 -32.73
CA ARG A 761 15.98 12.80 -32.58
C ARG A 761 16.06 11.30 -32.29
N THR A 762 15.29 10.80 -31.35
CA THR A 762 15.20 9.37 -31.04
C THR A 762 14.77 8.56 -32.27
N ALA A 763 13.76 9.05 -33.00
CA ALA A 763 13.32 8.40 -34.22
C ALA A 763 14.43 8.30 -35.29
N MET A 764 15.23 9.36 -35.46
CA MET A 764 16.39 9.34 -36.37
C MET A 764 17.36 8.22 -36.01
N GLU A 765 17.65 8.06 -34.74
CA GLU A 765 18.60 7.07 -34.21
C GLU A 765 18.10 5.63 -34.39
N ILE A 766 16.86 5.34 -34.01
CA ILE A 766 16.31 3.96 -34.05
C ILE A 766 16.03 3.48 -35.48
N TYR A 767 15.64 4.40 -36.38
CA TYR A 767 15.39 4.08 -37.79
C TYR A 767 16.61 4.27 -38.69
N GLY A 768 17.64 4.97 -38.23
CA GLY A 768 18.83 5.27 -39.02
C GLY A 768 18.56 6.21 -40.19
N VAL A 769 17.66 7.18 -40.04
CA VAL A 769 17.25 8.10 -41.11
C VAL A 769 17.57 9.55 -40.73
N PRO A 770 17.85 10.40 -41.74
CA PRO A 770 18.05 11.83 -41.52
C PRO A 770 16.75 12.52 -41.11
N GLU A 771 16.87 13.69 -40.50
CA GLU A 771 15.75 14.44 -39.89
C GLU A 771 14.58 14.68 -40.86
N ASN A 772 14.88 15.02 -42.13
CA ASN A 772 13.88 15.30 -43.18
C ASN A 772 13.11 14.08 -43.65
N LYS A 773 13.49 12.86 -43.24
CA LYS A 773 12.81 11.61 -43.58
C LYS A 773 12.02 11.04 -42.38
N VAL A 774 12.06 11.68 -41.20
CA VAL A 774 11.29 11.25 -40.03
C VAL A 774 9.81 11.55 -40.28
N THR A 775 9.00 10.52 -40.36
CA THR A 775 7.52 10.62 -40.43
C THR A 775 6.89 10.92 -39.07
N SER A 776 5.62 11.35 -39.07
CA SER A 776 4.87 11.54 -37.83
C SER A 776 4.74 10.24 -36.99
N GLU A 777 4.64 9.09 -37.66
CA GLU A 777 4.60 7.77 -37.08
C GLU A 777 5.95 7.42 -36.40
N MET A 778 7.06 7.59 -37.13
CA MET A 778 8.40 7.38 -36.58
C MET A 778 8.65 8.27 -35.36
N ARG A 779 8.22 9.54 -35.42
CA ARG A 779 8.30 10.45 -34.26
C ARG A 779 7.45 9.96 -33.08
N SER A 780 6.27 9.41 -33.37
CA SER A 780 5.40 8.80 -32.33
C SER A 780 6.06 7.57 -31.67
N HIS A 781 6.73 6.73 -32.50
CA HIS A 781 7.54 5.61 -31.98
C HIS A 781 8.69 6.10 -31.11
N GLY A 782 9.43 7.14 -31.55
CA GLY A 782 10.48 7.76 -30.74
C GLY A 782 9.95 8.31 -29.40
N LYS A 783 8.76 8.94 -29.42
CA LYS A 783 8.08 9.40 -28.20
C LYS A 783 7.75 8.23 -27.25
N THR A 784 7.12 7.19 -27.78
CA THR A 784 6.74 6.00 -26.98
C THR A 784 7.96 5.32 -26.40
N LEU A 785 9.04 5.17 -27.17
CA LEU A 785 10.27 4.53 -26.71
C LEU A 785 10.96 5.35 -25.62
N ASN A 786 11.06 6.67 -25.76
CA ASN A 786 11.63 7.54 -24.72
C ASN A 786 10.93 7.35 -23.37
N PHE A 787 9.60 7.34 -23.35
CA PHE A 787 8.85 7.11 -22.12
C PHE A 787 8.94 5.66 -21.64
N ALA A 788 8.85 4.68 -22.54
CA ALA A 788 8.99 3.26 -22.18
C ALA A 788 10.29 2.99 -21.43
N LEU A 789 11.40 3.58 -21.88
CA LEU A 789 12.72 3.35 -21.29
C LEU A 789 12.92 4.10 -19.96
N ILE A 790 12.39 5.31 -19.81
CA ILE A 790 12.35 6.00 -18.52
C ILE A 790 11.64 5.12 -17.47
N TYR A 791 10.52 4.48 -17.85
CA TYR A 791 9.74 3.60 -16.97
C TYR A 791 10.23 2.15 -16.94
N GLN A 792 11.42 1.87 -17.48
CA GLN A 792 12.03 0.54 -17.50
C GLN A 792 11.11 -0.56 -18.07
N GLN A 793 10.36 -0.22 -19.12
CA GLN A 793 9.52 -1.19 -19.83
C GLN A 793 10.41 -2.07 -20.74
N GLY A 794 10.19 -3.39 -20.69
CA GLY A 794 10.88 -4.32 -21.57
C GLY A 794 10.24 -4.44 -22.96
N ALA A 795 10.92 -5.16 -23.87
CA ALA A 795 10.53 -5.32 -25.27
C ALA A 795 9.07 -5.80 -25.48
N PHE A 796 8.55 -6.66 -24.60
CA PHE A 796 7.17 -7.14 -24.69
C PHE A 796 6.13 -6.01 -24.51
N ALA A 797 6.30 -5.15 -23.52
CA ALA A 797 5.38 -4.04 -23.28
C ALA A 797 5.53 -2.96 -24.35
N THR A 798 6.75 -2.68 -24.78
CA THR A 798 7.08 -1.73 -25.86
C THR A 798 6.48 -2.19 -27.20
N ALA A 799 6.59 -3.47 -27.54
CA ALA A 799 6.02 -4.05 -28.75
C ALA A 799 4.50 -3.82 -28.86
N ARG A 800 3.78 -4.06 -27.75
CA ARG A 800 2.33 -3.81 -27.69
C ARG A 800 1.95 -2.35 -27.85
N GLN A 801 2.76 -1.42 -27.33
CA GLN A 801 2.47 0.02 -27.45
C GLN A 801 2.77 0.58 -28.85
N LEU A 802 3.73 -0.03 -29.53
CA LEU A 802 4.15 0.37 -30.88
C LEU A 802 3.45 -0.41 -31.99
N ASP A 803 2.67 -1.44 -31.63
CA ASP A 803 2.05 -2.39 -32.58
C ASP A 803 3.05 -3.05 -33.53
N ILE A 804 4.21 -3.48 -32.98
CA ILE A 804 5.30 -4.16 -33.70
C ILE A 804 5.63 -5.50 -33.03
N SER A 805 6.47 -6.30 -33.68
CA SER A 805 6.94 -7.55 -33.10
C SER A 805 7.86 -7.30 -31.87
N GLN A 806 7.91 -8.27 -30.94
CA GLN A 806 8.80 -8.19 -29.79
C GLN A 806 10.28 -8.12 -30.19
N LYS A 807 10.65 -8.73 -31.32
CA LYS A 807 12.01 -8.69 -31.88
C LYS A 807 12.36 -7.28 -32.34
N GLU A 808 11.49 -6.63 -33.10
CA GLU A 808 11.69 -5.25 -33.57
C GLU A 808 11.76 -4.28 -32.39
N ALA A 809 10.89 -4.46 -31.37
CA ALA A 809 10.95 -3.66 -30.16
C ALA A 809 12.29 -3.81 -29.43
N GLN A 810 12.85 -5.03 -29.36
CA GLN A 810 14.18 -5.25 -28.79
C GLN A 810 15.26 -4.57 -29.62
N GLU A 811 15.20 -4.65 -30.95
CA GLU A 811 16.15 -3.97 -31.84
C GLU A 811 16.10 -2.44 -31.66
N PHE A 812 14.92 -1.86 -31.46
CA PHE A 812 14.78 -0.42 -31.16
C PHE A 812 15.38 -0.05 -29.80
N ILE A 813 15.17 -0.87 -28.78
CA ILE A 813 15.77 -0.67 -27.45
C ILE A 813 17.30 -0.73 -27.54
N ASP A 814 17.85 -1.70 -28.26
CA ASP A 814 19.30 -1.86 -28.41
C ASP A 814 19.91 -0.66 -29.13
N LYS A 815 19.33 -0.23 -30.25
CA LYS A 815 19.75 0.98 -30.98
C LYS A 815 19.66 2.26 -30.15
N TYR A 816 18.63 2.37 -29.30
CA TYR A 816 18.50 3.49 -28.39
C TYR A 816 19.71 3.58 -27.45
N PHE A 817 20.08 2.46 -26.81
CA PHE A 817 21.23 2.42 -25.89
C PHE A 817 22.58 2.50 -26.61
N GLU A 818 22.67 2.08 -27.87
CA GLU A 818 23.85 2.31 -28.71
C GLU A 818 24.04 3.79 -29.04
N SER A 819 22.95 4.53 -29.27
CA SER A 819 22.98 5.96 -29.58
C SER A 819 23.16 6.81 -28.32
N PHE A 820 22.47 6.49 -27.23
CA PHE A 820 22.53 7.18 -25.95
C PHE A 820 23.35 6.37 -24.93
N LYS A 821 24.64 6.30 -25.16
CA LYS A 821 25.56 5.35 -24.51
C LYS A 821 25.68 5.48 -23.00
N LYS A 822 25.39 6.65 -22.43
CA LYS A 822 25.47 6.86 -20.96
C LYS A 822 24.18 6.56 -20.22
N VAL A 823 23.05 6.36 -20.93
CA VAL A 823 21.74 6.14 -20.29
C VAL A 823 21.67 4.78 -19.58
N LYS A 824 22.13 3.72 -20.25
CA LYS A 824 22.13 2.38 -19.65
C LYS A 824 23.03 2.27 -18.41
N PRO A 825 24.31 2.70 -18.46
CA PRO A 825 25.18 2.73 -17.28
C PRO A 825 24.62 3.59 -16.14
N PHE A 826 23.92 4.68 -16.45
CA PHE A 826 23.26 5.52 -15.45
C PHE A 826 22.21 4.72 -14.66
N PHE A 827 21.35 3.98 -15.32
CA PHE A 827 20.36 3.13 -14.63
C PHE A 827 20.98 1.98 -13.86
N GLU A 828 22.02 1.36 -14.40
CA GLU A 828 22.80 0.32 -13.72
C GLU A 828 23.42 0.86 -12.41
N ASN A 829 24.00 2.05 -12.45
CA ASN A 829 24.56 2.70 -11.27
C ASN A 829 23.49 3.03 -10.21
N ILE A 830 22.30 3.51 -10.63
CA ILE A 830 21.17 3.73 -9.70
C ILE A 830 20.80 2.44 -8.99
N LEU A 831 20.69 1.33 -9.71
CA LEU A 831 20.34 0.03 -9.13
C LEU A 831 21.41 -0.47 -8.16
N ASP A 832 22.68 -0.30 -8.49
CA ASP A 832 23.79 -0.69 -7.62
C ASP A 832 23.83 0.15 -6.33
N GLU A 833 23.56 1.46 -6.44
CA GLU A 833 23.43 2.33 -5.27
C GLU A 833 22.18 1.98 -4.44
N ALA A 834 21.04 1.74 -5.11
CA ALA A 834 19.80 1.35 -4.44
C ALA A 834 19.97 0.06 -3.64
N ARG A 835 20.67 -0.94 -4.21
CA ARG A 835 21.01 -2.20 -3.52
C ARG A 835 21.93 -2.00 -2.33
N LYS A 836 22.88 -1.06 -2.39
CA LYS A 836 23.81 -0.77 -1.28
C LYS A 836 23.15 0.01 -0.15
N LYS A 837 22.31 1.00 -0.49
CA LYS A 837 21.77 1.98 0.47
C LYS A 837 20.32 1.68 0.89
N ASN A 838 19.61 0.81 0.15
CA ASN A 838 18.16 0.57 0.23
C ASN A 838 17.30 1.81 -0.08
N TYR A 839 17.88 2.84 -0.68
CA TYR A 839 17.15 4.02 -1.16
C TYR A 839 17.86 4.63 -2.38
N VAL A 840 17.13 5.50 -3.08
CA VAL A 840 17.67 6.40 -4.11
C VAL A 840 17.33 7.85 -3.77
N GLU A 841 18.07 8.80 -4.34
CA GLU A 841 17.93 10.23 -4.06
C GLU A 841 17.64 11.04 -5.34
N THR A 842 16.86 12.13 -5.19
CA THR A 842 16.77 13.18 -6.21
C THR A 842 18.02 14.06 -6.19
N ILE A 843 18.20 14.95 -7.17
CA ILE A 843 19.29 15.93 -7.15
C ILE A 843 19.22 16.89 -5.97
N TYR A 844 18.07 17.03 -5.34
CA TYR A 844 17.85 17.85 -4.15
C TYR A 844 18.02 17.07 -2.84
N GLY A 845 18.19 15.73 -2.92
CA GLY A 845 18.41 14.87 -1.76
C GLY A 845 17.16 14.24 -1.16
N ARG A 846 15.99 14.35 -1.80
CA ARG A 846 14.79 13.61 -1.40
C ARG A 846 15.02 12.12 -1.59
N ARG A 847 14.61 11.29 -0.60
CA ARG A 847 14.81 9.84 -0.62
C ARG A 847 13.54 9.06 -0.88
N ARG A 848 13.71 7.96 -1.61
CA ARG A 848 12.70 6.90 -1.70
C ARG A 848 13.35 5.58 -1.32
N TYR A 849 12.73 4.89 -0.35
CA TYR A 849 13.24 3.64 0.20
C TYR A 849 12.66 2.42 -0.51
N PHE A 850 13.40 1.29 -0.49
CA PHE A 850 13.01 0.03 -1.13
C PHE A 850 13.31 -1.14 -0.21
N LYS A 851 12.33 -2.04 -0.04
CA LYS A 851 12.43 -3.20 0.86
C LYS A 851 12.69 -4.50 0.12
N ASN A 852 12.36 -4.56 -1.19
CA ASN A 852 12.32 -5.81 -1.95
C ASN A 852 13.48 -5.98 -2.95
N LEU A 853 14.52 -5.14 -2.91
CA LEU A 853 15.65 -5.23 -3.86
C LEU A 853 16.49 -6.52 -3.70
N HIS A 854 16.45 -7.13 -2.51
CA HIS A 854 17.24 -8.32 -2.18
C HIS A 854 16.42 -9.60 -2.03
N ILE A 855 15.10 -9.54 -2.22
CA ILE A 855 14.23 -10.71 -2.01
C ILE A 855 14.32 -11.70 -3.16
N ARG A 856 14.02 -13.00 -2.87
CA ARG A 856 14.01 -14.08 -3.86
C ARG A 856 12.86 -13.98 -4.87
N ASN A 857 11.78 -13.26 -4.54
CA ASN A 857 10.65 -13.08 -5.43
C ASN A 857 10.99 -12.13 -6.58
N LYS A 858 11.35 -12.68 -7.73
CA LYS A 858 11.77 -11.93 -8.92
C LYS A 858 10.73 -10.91 -9.44
N ALA A 859 9.44 -11.12 -9.18
CA ALA A 859 8.41 -10.19 -9.62
C ALA A 859 8.43 -8.91 -8.76
N LEU A 860 8.52 -9.04 -7.44
CA LEU A 860 8.64 -7.93 -6.50
C LEU A 860 9.99 -7.23 -6.63
N GLN A 861 11.07 -8.00 -6.78
CA GLN A 861 12.39 -7.42 -7.02
C GLN A 861 12.39 -6.53 -8.26
N ARG A 862 11.86 -7.01 -9.40
CA ARG A 862 11.76 -6.22 -10.63
C ARG A 862 10.83 -5.01 -10.51
N GLU A 863 9.80 -5.09 -9.67
CA GLU A 863 8.91 -3.95 -9.37
C GLU A 863 9.69 -2.84 -8.67
N ASP A 864 10.43 -3.17 -7.60
CA ASP A 864 11.27 -2.23 -6.86
C ASP A 864 12.44 -1.72 -7.73
N GLU A 865 13.08 -2.57 -8.54
CA GLU A 865 14.15 -2.16 -9.45
C GLU A 865 13.66 -1.11 -10.46
N ARG A 866 12.49 -1.30 -11.07
CA ARG A 866 11.88 -0.29 -11.97
C ARG A 866 11.53 0.99 -11.22
N ALA A 867 10.97 0.86 -10.02
CA ALA A 867 10.64 2.01 -9.19
C ALA A 867 11.89 2.78 -8.74
N ALA A 868 13.01 2.08 -8.46
CA ALA A 868 14.29 2.69 -8.10
C ALA A 868 14.91 3.49 -9.27
N CYS A 869 14.86 2.96 -10.50
CA CYS A 869 15.35 3.68 -11.68
C CYS A 869 14.53 4.95 -11.96
N ASN A 870 13.21 4.90 -11.72
CA ASN A 870 12.31 6.00 -12.05
C ASN A 870 12.24 7.08 -10.96
N ALA A 871 12.41 6.72 -9.68
CA ALA A 871 12.23 7.63 -8.55
C ALA A 871 13.13 8.88 -8.58
N PRO A 872 14.43 8.81 -8.94
CA PRO A 872 15.27 10.00 -9.05
C PRO A 872 14.77 10.99 -10.11
N LEU A 873 14.27 10.50 -11.24
CA LEU A 873 13.77 11.35 -12.33
C LEU A 873 12.44 12.00 -11.96
N GLN A 874 11.46 11.21 -11.53
CA GLN A 874 10.16 11.74 -11.13
C GLN A 874 10.24 12.63 -9.89
N GLY A 875 11.03 12.23 -8.90
CA GLY A 875 11.20 13.00 -7.67
C GLY A 875 11.88 14.35 -7.95
N THR A 876 12.90 14.37 -8.80
CA THR A 876 13.54 15.63 -9.23
C THR A 876 12.56 16.53 -9.99
N ALA A 877 11.73 15.98 -10.87
CA ALA A 877 10.68 16.74 -11.54
C ALA A 877 9.68 17.35 -10.54
N ALA A 878 9.29 16.59 -9.52
CA ALA A 878 8.40 17.06 -8.46
C ALA A 878 9.06 18.18 -7.62
N ASP A 879 10.33 18.04 -7.28
CA ASP A 879 11.09 19.06 -6.54
C ASP A 879 11.23 20.36 -7.34
N ILE A 880 11.54 20.27 -8.64
CA ILE A 880 11.59 21.42 -9.56
C ILE A 880 10.23 22.12 -9.63
N MET A 881 9.15 21.37 -9.78
CA MET A 881 7.78 21.92 -9.81
C MET A 881 7.46 22.64 -8.50
N LYS A 882 7.77 22.08 -7.35
CA LYS A 882 7.54 22.71 -6.04
C LYS A 882 8.32 24.01 -5.85
N LEU A 883 9.59 24.01 -6.26
CA LEU A 883 10.42 25.21 -6.24
C LEU A 883 9.86 26.30 -7.18
N ALA A 884 9.41 25.92 -8.36
CA ALA A 884 8.74 26.82 -9.27
C ALA A 884 7.45 27.41 -8.68
N MET A 885 6.62 26.57 -8.01
CA MET A 885 5.41 27.02 -7.32
C MET A 885 5.71 28.05 -6.22
N ILE A 886 6.75 27.80 -5.42
CA ILE A 886 7.18 28.74 -4.36
C ILE A 886 7.61 30.07 -4.99
N LYS A 887 8.41 30.05 -6.07
CA LYS A 887 8.85 31.25 -6.77
C LYS A 887 7.68 32.02 -7.39
N VAL A 888 6.80 31.31 -8.11
CA VAL A 888 5.57 31.90 -8.69
C VAL A 888 4.70 32.55 -7.61
N TYR A 889 4.50 31.86 -6.49
CA TYR A 889 3.70 32.38 -5.38
C TYR A 889 4.29 33.69 -4.81
N ASN A 890 5.60 33.74 -4.63
CA ASN A 890 6.27 34.92 -4.10
C ASN A 890 6.17 36.12 -5.04
N GLU A 891 6.31 35.88 -6.34
CA GLU A 891 6.13 36.95 -7.35
C GLU A 891 4.68 37.41 -7.43
N LEU A 892 3.71 36.48 -7.31
CA LEU A 892 2.27 36.80 -7.38
C LEU A 892 1.78 37.70 -6.23
N LYS A 893 2.52 37.86 -5.12
CA LYS A 893 2.18 38.81 -4.05
C LYS A 893 2.03 40.27 -4.54
N ASN A 894 2.64 40.59 -5.69
CA ASN A 894 2.60 41.87 -6.32
C ASN A 894 1.46 42.04 -7.35
N TYR A 895 0.63 40.99 -7.53
CA TYR A 895 -0.43 40.93 -8.54
C TYR A 895 -1.77 40.56 -7.90
N LYS A 896 -2.86 40.84 -8.62
CA LYS A 896 -4.20 40.33 -8.28
C LYS A 896 -4.46 38.92 -8.81
N SER A 897 -3.68 38.53 -9.79
CA SER A 897 -3.69 37.16 -10.40
C SER A 897 -3.35 36.09 -9.35
N LYS A 898 -3.86 34.89 -9.53
CA LYS A 898 -3.81 33.83 -8.52
C LYS A 898 -3.31 32.52 -9.13
N LEU A 899 -2.48 31.78 -8.40
CA LEU A 899 -2.22 30.39 -8.68
C LEU A 899 -3.41 29.56 -8.16
N ILE A 900 -4.01 28.71 -9.01
CA ILE A 900 -5.24 27.99 -8.68
C ILE A 900 -5.13 26.47 -8.78
N LEU A 901 -4.33 25.94 -9.73
CA LEU A 901 -4.16 24.50 -9.92
C LEU A 901 -2.72 24.13 -10.23
N GLN A 902 -2.34 22.96 -9.78
CA GLN A 902 -1.16 22.22 -10.24
C GLN A 902 -1.61 20.84 -10.71
N VAL A 903 -1.28 20.44 -11.95
CA VAL A 903 -1.67 19.18 -12.56
C VAL A 903 -0.48 18.58 -13.28
N HIS A 904 0.09 17.50 -12.75
CA HIS A 904 1.31 16.85 -13.26
C HIS A 904 2.49 17.84 -13.40
N ASP A 905 2.84 18.21 -14.60
CA ASP A 905 3.95 19.14 -14.91
C ASP A 905 3.43 20.54 -15.33
N GLU A 906 2.14 20.85 -15.05
CA GLU A 906 1.41 22.05 -15.43
C GLU A 906 1.01 22.89 -14.22
N LEU A 907 1.15 24.22 -14.31
CA LEU A 907 0.56 25.21 -13.41
C LEU A 907 -0.53 26.00 -14.11
N ILE A 908 -1.63 26.29 -13.42
CA ILE A 908 -2.72 27.10 -13.96
C ILE A 908 -2.94 28.30 -13.07
N LEU A 909 -2.87 29.48 -13.69
CA LEU A 909 -3.13 30.76 -13.05
C LEU A 909 -4.48 31.32 -13.52
N ASP A 910 -5.20 31.91 -12.59
CA ASP A 910 -6.35 32.78 -12.86
C ASP A 910 -5.85 34.22 -12.93
N VAL A 911 -5.82 34.79 -14.15
CA VAL A 911 -5.14 36.04 -14.44
C VAL A 911 -6.14 37.19 -14.44
N TYR A 912 -5.83 38.21 -13.63
CA TYR A 912 -6.62 39.44 -13.55
C TYR A 912 -6.48 40.30 -14.83
N PRO A 913 -7.56 40.91 -15.37
CA PRO A 913 -7.49 41.75 -16.54
C PRO A 913 -6.40 42.84 -16.40
N ASN A 914 -5.66 43.08 -17.49
CA ASN A 914 -4.53 44.04 -17.60
C ASN A 914 -3.21 43.60 -16.93
N GLU A 915 -3.14 42.36 -16.38
CA GLU A 915 -1.88 41.80 -15.88
C GLU A 915 -1.24 40.79 -16.85
N ASN A 916 -1.92 40.45 -17.94
CA ASN A 916 -1.59 39.35 -18.86
C ASN A 916 -0.10 39.32 -19.24
N ASN A 917 0.45 40.34 -19.86
CA ASN A 917 1.83 40.35 -20.34
C ASN A 917 2.87 40.26 -19.20
N LYS A 918 2.55 40.87 -18.05
CA LYS A 918 3.45 40.85 -16.88
C LYS A 918 3.47 39.51 -16.23
N VAL A 919 2.28 38.91 -16.03
CA VAL A 919 2.13 37.59 -15.40
C VAL A 919 2.70 36.49 -16.30
N GLU A 920 2.48 36.57 -17.63
CA GLU A 920 3.08 35.63 -18.59
C GLU A 920 4.60 35.61 -18.51
N LYS A 921 5.23 36.77 -18.55
CA LYS A 921 6.68 36.89 -18.45
C LYS A 921 7.18 36.39 -17.11
N MET A 922 6.57 36.83 -16.03
CA MET A 922 6.92 36.41 -14.67
C MET A 922 6.81 34.89 -14.51
N LEU A 923 5.69 34.31 -14.95
CA LEU A 923 5.45 32.86 -14.84
C LEU A 923 6.51 32.06 -15.58
N LYS A 924 6.83 32.47 -16.82
CA LYS A 924 7.88 31.82 -17.60
C LYS A 924 9.22 31.89 -16.91
N GLU A 925 9.66 33.07 -16.47
CA GLU A 925 10.95 33.29 -15.78
C GLU A 925 11.01 32.55 -14.44
N ALA A 926 9.90 32.47 -13.73
CA ALA A 926 9.83 31.75 -12.46
C ALA A 926 9.92 30.22 -12.63
N MET A 927 9.31 29.66 -13.67
CA MET A 927 9.32 28.20 -13.91
C MET A 927 10.60 27.76 -14.65
N GLU A 928 11.15 28.53 -15.57
CA GLU A 928 12.39 28.18 -16.28
C GLU A 928 13.65 28.24 -15.41
N LEU A 929 13.55 28.47 -14.12
CA LEU A 929 14.56 28.51 -13.05
C LEU A 929 16.02 28.68 -13.57
N GLU A 930 16.74 29.70 -13.12
CA GLU A 930 18.07 30.04 -13.62
C GLU A 930 19.13 28.93 -13.48
N GLN A 931 18.92 27.97 -12.60
CA GLN A 931 19.79 26.77 -12.47
C GLN A 931 19.04 25.64 -11.76
N PRO A 932 18.94 24.49 -12.31
CA PRO A 932 19.39 23.27 -11.64
C PRO A 932 19.98 22.25 -12.60
N LEU A 933 19.76 22.38 -13.91
CA LEU A 933 20.12 21.34 -14.87
C LEU A 933 21.19 21.84 -15.84
N GLU A 934 22.00 20.92 -16.36
CA GLU A 934 22.94 21.22 -17.45
C GLU A 934 22.23 21.60 -18.77
N VAL A 935 20.95 21.18 -18.91
CA VAL A 935 20.07 21.49 -20.03
C VAL A 935 18.99 22.50 -19.63
N PRO A 936 18.55 23.39 -20.51
CA PRO A 936 17.55 24.39 -20.16
C PRO A 936 16.20 23.73 -19.83
N LEU A 937 15.52 24.25 -18.80
CA LEU A 937 14.09 24.00 -18.61
C LEU A 937 13.32 24.89 -19.59
N VAL A 938 12.31 24.35 -20.23
CA VAL A 938 11.46 25.07 -21.19
C VAL A 938 10.01 24.90 -20.80
N VAL A 939 9.28 26.00 -20.78
CA VAL A 939 7.87 26.06 -20.42
C VAL A 939 7.04 26.49 -21.62
N ASN A 940 6.00 25.74 -21.94
CA ASN A 940 4.99 26.09 -22.92
C ASN A 940 3.86 26.86 -22.23
N LEU A 941 3.51 28.02 -22.75
CA LEU A 941 2.46 28.88 -22.23
C LEU A 941 1.25 28.84 -23.15
N SER A 942 0.05 28.76 -22.58
CA SER A 942 -1.21 28.74 -23.33
C SER A 942 -2.27 29.54 -22.60
N TRP A 943 -2.96 30.39 -23.33
CA TRP A 943 -4.05 31.24 -22.84
C TRP A 943 -5.40 30.69 -23.24
N GLY A 944 -6.40 30.85 -22.36
CA GLY A 944 -7.77 30.49 -22.66
C GLY A 944 -8.79 31.16 -21.77
N LYS A 945 -10.03 31.25 -22.20
CA LYS A 945 -11.17 31.66 -21.37
C LYS A 945 -11.56 30.55 -20.37
N ASN A 946 -11.13 29.34 -20.65
CA ASN A 946 -11.34 28.16 -19.84
C ASN A 946 -10.12 27.21 -20.00
N TRP A 947 -10.01 26.24 -19.12
CA TRP A 947 -8.87 25.32 -19.12
C TRP A 947 -8.78 24.45 -20.40
N TYR A 948 -9.90 24.16 -21.07
CA TYR A 948 -9.88 23.43 -22.36
C TYR A 948 -9.12 24.18 -23.45
N GLU A 949 -9.24 25.50 -23.49
CA GLU A 949 -8.56 26.35 -24.45
C GLU A 949 -7.06 26.50 -24.16
N CYS A 950 -6.65 26.24 -22.94
CA CYS A 950 -5.26 26.30 -22.51
C CYS A 950 -4.41 25.08 -22.96
N GLY A 951 -4.99 23.99 -23.50
CA GLY A 951 -4.18 22.84 -23.89
C GLY A 951 -4.95 21.66 -24.47
#